data_884ccd03fbd4f5876b24a8a0a1a7df17
#
_entry.id   884ccd03fbd4f5876b24a8a0a1a7df17
#
_cell.length_a   1.000
_cell.length_b   1.000
_cell.length_c   1.000
_cell.angle_alpha   90.00
_cell.angle_beta   90.00
_cell.angle_gamma   90.00
#
_symmetry.space_group_name_H-M   'P 1'
#
loop_
_entity.id
_entity.type
_entity.pdbx_description
1 polymer ?
#
loop_
_entity_poly.entity_id
_entity_poly.type
_entity_poly.pdbx_seq_one_letter_code
_entity_poly.pdbx_strand_id
1 'polypeptide(L)'
;MRVKKFIWLITVVSTGVNSPLSAAESTDDNGETMVVESTAEQVLKQQPGVSIITRDDIQKNPPVNDLADIIRKMPGVNLTGNSASGTRGNNRQIDIRGMGPENTLVLIDGVPVTSRNSVRYSWRGERDTRGDTNWVPPEMVERIEVIRGPAAARYGSGAAGGVVNIITKRPTNDWHGSLSLYTNQPESSKEGDTRRGNFSLSGPLAGDTLTMRLYGNLNRTDADSWDINSSAGTKNAAGREGVTNKDINSVFSWKMTPQQILDFEAGYSRQGNIYAGDTQNSTSNAVTKSLAQSGRETNRLYRQNYGLTHNGIWDWGQSRLGFYYEKTDNTRMNEGLSGGGEGCITNDQTFTTNRLTSYRTSGEVNVPVIWLFEQTLTVGAEWNRDELNDPSSTSLTVKDSNIAGISGSAANRSSKNKSEISALYVEDNIEPMAGTNIIPGLRFDYLSESGSNFSPSLNLSQELGEYVKVKAGIARAFKAPNLYQTSEGYLLYSKGNGCPKDITSGGCYLVGNKNLDPEISINKEIGLEFTVDDYHASVTYFRNDYQNKIVAGDKIIGRSASGAYVLQWQNGGKALIEGIEASMTVPLMPDRLNWNTNATYMIASEQKDTGNPLSIIPKYTVNTFLDWTITSALSANVNWTLYGKQKPRTHAESRSEETKGLSGKALGAYSLVGANVNYDINKNLRLNVGISNIFDKQIYRSAEGANTYNEPGRAYYAGVTASF
;
A
#
# COMPACT_ATOMS: atom_id res chain seq x y z
N MET A 1 -28.05 20.59 -52.22
CA MET A 1 -28.84 19.77 -51.29
C MET A 1 -28.05 19.78 -49.99
N ARG A 2 -28.53 20.59 -49.02
CA ARG A 2 -27.83 20.81 -47.74
C ARG A 2 -28.24 19.72 -46.75
N VAL A 3 -27.27 18.96 -46.23
CA VAL A 3 -27.49 18.04 -45.11
C VAL A 3 -27.15 18.78 -43.81
N LYS A 4 -28.16 18.98 -42.97
CA LYS A 4 -28.02 19.62 -41.65
C LYS A 4 -27.37 18.61 -40.68
N LYS A 5 -26.28 19.04 -40.04
CA LYS A 5 -25.76 18.37 -38.85
C LYS A 5 -26.71 18.64 -37.68
N PHE A 6 -27.27 17.62 -37.09
CA PHE A 6 -27.97 17.67 -35.80
C PHE A 6 -26.93 17.49 -34.71
N ILE A 7 -26.70 18.52 -33.93
CA ILE A 7 -25.98 18.46 -32.68
C ILE A 7 -27.04 18.15 -31.61
N TRP A 8 -26.92 16.98 -31.00
CA TRP A 8 -27.68 16.65 -29.79
C TRP A 8 -26.89 17.15 -28.58
N LEU A 9 -27.41 18.18 -27.92
CA LEU A 9 -26.99 18.60 -26.60
C LEU A 9 -27.63 17.61 -25.62
N ILE A 10 -26.85 16.71 -25.04
CA ILE A 10 -27.29 15.88 -23.91
C ILE A 10 -26.93 16.65 -22.65
N THR A 11 -27.94 17.22 -22.02
CA THR A 11 -27.84 17.76 -20.67
C THR A 11 -27.89 16.57 -19.72
N VAL A 12 -26.73 16.12 -19.24
CA VAL A 12 -26.67 15.12 -18.18
C VAL A 12 -26.87 15.83 -16.85
N VAL A 13 -28.00 15.57 -16.23
CA VAL A 13 -28.22 15.90 -14.81
C VAL A 13 -27.39 14.92 -13.98
N SER A 14 -26.33 15.43 -13.40
CA SER A 14 -25.46 14.63 -12.52
C SER A 14 -26.14 14.39 -11.18
N THR A 15 -26.64 13.20 -10.97
CA THR A 15 -26.83 12.64 -9.63
C THR A 15 -25.65 11.74 -9.34
N GLY A 16 -24.97 12.02 -8.23
CA GLY A 16 -23.65 11.53 -7.91
C GLY A 16 -23.47 10.01 -7.95
N VAL A 17 -22.40 9.67 -8.44
CA VAL A 17 -21.42 8.56 -8.28
C VAL A 17 -20.78 8.32 -9.63
N ASN A 18 -19.47 8.55 -9.73
CA ASN A 18 -18.65 8.56 -10.93
C ASN A 18 -18.80 9.83 -11.80
N SER A 19 -18.28 10.94 -11.30
CA SER A 19 -17.85 11.97 -12.24
C SER A 19 -16.64 11.43 -12.99
N PRO A 20 -16.70 11.28 -14.32
CA PRO A 20 -15.46 11.21 -15.07
C PRO A 20 -14.66 12.46 -14.67
N LEU A 21 -13.36 12.34 -14.51
CA LEU A 21 -12.50 13.52 -14.50
C LEU A 21 -12.77 14.19 -15.84
N SER A 22 -13.72 15.15 -15.85
CA SER A 22 -13.85 16.03 -16.99
C SER A 22 -12.50 16.66 -17.20
N ALA A 23 -12.02 16.63 -18.42
CA ALA A 23 -10.95 17.51 -18.86
C ALA A 23 -11.27 18.89 -18.27
N ALA A 24 -10.30 19.47 -17.55
CA ALA A 24 -10.51 20.78 -16.96
C ALA A 24 -10.74 21.78 -18.10
N GLU A 25 -11.98 22.21 -18.28
CA GLU A 25 -12.26 23.32 -19.18
C GLU A 25 -11.71 24.59 -18.52
N SER A 26 -10.58 25.05 -19.00
CA SER A 26 -10.15 26.42 -18.73
C SER A 26 -10.73 27.32 -19.82
N THR A 27 -11.65 28.19 -19.47
CA THR A 27 -12.11 29.27 -20.37
C THR A 27 -11.14 30.44 -20.27
N ASP A 28 -10.52 30.79 -21.38
CA ASP A 28 -9.81 32.04 -21.57
C ASP A 28 -10.86 33.18 -21.69
N ASP A 29 -10.48 34.43 -21.31
CA ASP A 29 -11.30 35.64 -21.40
C ASP A 29 -11.79 35.96 -22.85
N ASN A 30 -11.26 35.23 -23.87
CA ASN A 30 -11.67 35.34 -25.27
C ASN A 30 -12.70 34.30 -25.71
N GLY A 31 -13.20 33.43 -24.81
CA GLY A 31 -14.26 32.45 -25.12
C GLY A 31 -13.83 31.25 -25.97
N GLU A 32 -12.55 31.01 -26.16
CA GLU A 32 -12.05 29.78 -26.73
C GLU A 32 -11.93 28.71 -25.66
N THR A 33 -12.70 27.64 -25.79
CA THR A 33 -12.62 26.47 -24.90
C THR A 33 -11.39 25.65 -25.31
N MET A 34 -10.36 25.69 -24.48
CA MET A 34 -9.19 24.82 -24.70
C MET A 34 -9.56 23.40 -24.23
N VAL A 35 -9.83 22.52 -25.18
CA VAL A 35 -10.06 21.09 -24.90
C VAL A 35 -8.71 20.48 -24.54
N VAL A 36 -8.52 20.18 -23.28
CA VAL A 36 -7.33 19.43 -22.82
C VAL A 36 -7.59 17.96 -23.12
N GLU A 37 -6.86 17.40 -24.09
CA GLU A 37 -6.90 15.98 -24.41
C GLU A 37 -6.40 15.15 -23.22
N SER A 38 -7.01 13.98 -23.00
CA SER A 38 -6.68 13.11 -21.89
C SER A 38 -5.27 12.54 -22.01
N THR A 39 -4.47 12.71 -20.96
CA THR A 39 -3.14 12.11 -20.90
C THR A 39 -3.21 10.59 -20.78
N ALA A 40 -2.12 9.88 -21.09
CA ALA A 40 -2.03 8.44 -20.93
C ALA A 40 -2.40 8.02 -19.49
N GLU A 41 -1.92 8.74 -18.47
CA GLU A 41 -2.24 8.46 -17.07
C GLU A 41 -3.73 8.61 -16.76
N GLN A 42 -4.38 9.66 -17.26
CA GLN A 42 -5.82 9.88 -17.05
C GLN A 42 -6.65 8.75 -17.66
N VAL A 43 -6.32 8.32 -18.88
CA VAL A 43 -7.01 7.22 -19.54
C VAL A 43 -6.77 5.89 -18.83
N LEU A 44 -5.54 5.62 -18.38
CA LEU A 44 -5.21 4.40 -17.64
C LEU A 44 -5.97 4.32 -16.30
N LYS A 45 -6.17 5.46 -15.62
CA LYS A 45 -6.93 5.53 -14.36
C LYS A 45 -8.43 5.31 -14.54
N GLN A 46 -8.95 5.49 -15.75
CA GLN A 46 -10.36 5.25 -16.08
C GLN A 46 -10.64 3.84 -16.60
N GLN A 47 -9.63 2.99 -16.71
CA GLN A 47 -9.79 1.64 -17.24
C GLN A 47 -10.32 0.66 -16.18
N PRO A 48 -11.05 -0.39 -16.60
CA PRO A 48 -11.35 -1.54 -15.73
C PRO A 48 -10.07 -2.08 -15.09
N GLY A 49 -10.11 -2.47 -13.80
CA GLY A 49 -8.91 -2.84 -13.02
C GLY A 49 -8.31 -1.70 -12.22
N VAL A 50 -8.84 -0.49 -12.35
CA VAL A 50 -8.61 0.60 -11.41
C VAL A 50 -9.84 0.74 -10.54
N SER A 51 -9.64 0.84 -9.22
CA SER A 51 -10.72 1.10 -8.27
C SER A 51 -10.50 2.45 -7.63
N ILE A 52 -11.58 3.21 -7.45
CA ILE A 52 -11.56 4.49 -6.76
C ILE A 52 -12.41 4.37 -5.52
N ILE A 53 -11.84 4.71 -4.37
CA ILE A 53 -12.53 4.85 -3.10
C ILE A 53 -12.73 6.35 -2.90
N THR A 54 -13.97 6.79 -2.89
CA THR A 54 -14.32 8.19 -2.77
C THR A 54 -14.32 8.65 -1.31
N ARG A 55 -14.31 9.96 -1.10
CA ARG A 55 -14.50 10.56 0.22
C ARG A 55 -15.82 10.11 0.85
N ASP A 56 -16.89 9.97 0.08
CA ASP A 56 -18.19 9.49 0.55
C ASP A 56 -18.13 8.04 1.05
N ASP A 57 -17.42 7.16 0.32
CA ASP A 57 -17.20 5.77 0.76
C ASP A 57 -16.46 5.71 2.11
N ILE A 58 -15.44 6.56 2.30
CA ILE A 58 -14.69 6.65 3.55
C ILE A 58 -15.56 7.19 4.68
N GLN A 59 -16.40 8.19 4.42
CA GLN A 59 -17.32 8.75 5.41
C GLN A 59 -18.42 7.77 5.81
N LYS A 60 -18.92 6.98 4.86
CA LYS A 60 -19.93 5.93 5.12
C LYS A 60 -19.34 4.75 5.89
N ASN A 61 -18.08 4.40 5.64
CA ASN A 61 -17.40 3.27 6.26
C ASN A 61 -16.03 3.70 6.81
N PRO A 62 -15.99 4.49 7.90
CA PRO A 62 -14.74 5.04 8.39
C PRO A 62 -13.80 3.92 8.89
N PRO A 63 -12.55 3.88 8.41
CA PRO A 63 -11.55 2.93 8.92
C PRO A 63 -11.19 3.28 10.37
N VAL A 64 -10.78 2.27 11.12
CA VAL A 64 -10.48 2.42 12.56
C VAL A 64 -9.28 3.35 12.76
N ASN A 65 -8.13 3.02 12.16
CA ASN A 65 -6.92 3.85 12.25
C ASN A 65 -5.96 3.73 11.06
N ASP A 66 -6.30 2.93 10.07
CA ASP A 66 -5.47 2.68 8.89
C ASP A 66 -6.37 2.58 7.66
N LEU A 67 -6.03 3.32 6.60
CA LEU A 67 -6.75 3.28 5.34
C LEU A 67 -6.74 1.88 4.69
N ALA A 68 -5.79 1.03 5.07
CA ALA A 68 -5.75 -0.36 4.64
C ALA A 68 -7.05 -1.12 4.94
N ASP A 69 -7.80 -0.74 5.99
CA ASP A 69 -9.07 -1.37 6.35
C ASP A 69 -10.15 -1.19 5.28
N ILE A 70 -10.17 -0.07 4.58
CA ILE A 70 -11.11 0.18 3.48
C ILE A 70 -10.52 -0.24 2.14
N ILE A 71 -9.22 -0.06 1.92
CA ILE A 71 -8.54 -0.41 0.67
C ILE A 71 -8.61 -1.93 0.42
N ARG A 72 -8.52 -2.76 1.47
CA ARG A 72 -8.61 -4.24 1.35
C ARG A 72 -9.96 -4.75 0.82
N LYS A 73 -10.98 -3.91 0.76
CA LYS A 73 -12.31 -4.25 0.24
C LYS A 73 -12.39 -4.12 -1.28
N MET A 74 -11.35 -3.58 -1.92
CA MET A 74 -11.29 -3.48 -3.37
C MET A 74 -10.89 -4.81 -4.00
N PRO A 75 -11.29 -5.09 -5.26
CA PRO A 75 -10.88 -6.30 -5.96
C PRO A 75 -9.36 -6.46 -6.00
N GLY A 76 -8.87 -7.67 -5.83
CA GLY A 76 -7.44 -7.98 -5.87
C GLY A 76 -6.62 -7.51 -4.67
N VAL A 77 -7.23 -6.87 -3.67
CA VAL A 77 -6.50 -6.31 -2.52
C VAL A 77 -6.67 -7.17 -1.27
N ASN A 78 -5.56 -7.45 -0.61
CA ASN A 78 -5.49 -8.22 0.62
C ASN A 78 -4.69 -7.48 1.69
N LEU A 79 -4.83 -7.89 2.94
CA LEU A 79 -3.89 -7.57 4.01
C LEU A 79 -3.14 -8.84 4.38
N THR A 80 -1.83 -8.79 4.35
CA THR A 80 -0.99 -9.94 4.66
C THR A 80 0.02 -9.64 5.77
N GLY A 81 0.22 -10.66 6.62
CA GLY A 81 1.42 -10.83 7.43
C GLY A 81 1.99 -12.18 7.03
N ASN A 82 3.05 -12.18 6.24
CA ASN A 82 3.39 -13.31 5.36
C ASN A 82 4.12 -14.47 6.01
N SER A 83 4.61 -14.35 7.23
CA SER A 83 5.34 -15.45 7.86
C SER A 83 4.41 -16.47 8.50
N ALA A 84 4.87 -17.72 8.60
CA ALA A 84 4.14 -18.77 9.31
C ALA A 84 3.95 -18.45 10.80
N SER A 85 4.83 -17.64 11.40
CA SER A 85 4.69 -17.10 12.76
C SER A 85 4.01 -15.74 12.81
N GLY A 86 3.71 -15.12 11.65
CA GLY A 86 3.24 -13.74 11.52
C GLY A 86 4.33 -12.70 11.81
N THR A 87 3.99 -11.43 11.73
CA THR A 87 4.84 -10.32 12.12
C THR A 87 4.55 -9.89 13.56
N ARG A 88 5.47 -9.17 14.20
CA ARG A 88 5.28 -8.64 15.55
C ARG A 88 4.03 -7.77 15.59
N GLY A 89 3.27 -7.87 16.69
CA GLY A 89 2.12 -7.06 16.92
C GLY A 89 0.98 -7.23 15.93
N ASN A 90 0.95 -8.34 15.20
CA ASN A 90 -0.08 -8.65 14.20
C ASN A 90 -0.11 -7.61 13.05
N ASN A 91 1.02 -7.00 12.75
CA ASN A 91 1.12 -6.02 11.67
C ASN A 91 0.84 -6.66 10.32
N ARG A 92 0.00 -6.00 9.53
CA ARG A 92 -0.35 -6.40 8.17
C ARG A 92 -0.17 -5.23 7.22
N GLN A 93 0.17 -5.52 5.97
CA GLN A 93 0.36 -4.54 4.91
C GLN A 93 -0.53 -4.86 3.72
N ILE A 94 -0.83 -3.85 2.91
CA ILE A 94 -1.53 -4.02 1.64
C ILE A 94 -0.69 -4.91 0.71
N ASP A 95 -1.35 -5.90 0.15
CA ASP A 95 -0.83 -6.84 -0.85
C ASP A 95 -1.80 -6.93 -2.01
N ILE A 96 -1.40 -6.39 -3.16
CA ILE A 96 -2.22 -6.42 -4.37
C ILE A 96 -1.94 -7.70 -5.14
N ARG A 97 -3.01 -8.44 -5.46
CA ARG A 97 -3.00 -9.71 -6.22
C ARG A 97 -2.15 -10.82 -5.59
N GLY A 98 -1.77 -10.70 -4.32
CA GLY A 98 -0.94 -11.70 -3.65
C GLY A 98 0.52 -11.74 -4.12
N MET A 99 1.02 -10.64 -4.64
CA MET A 99 2.42 -10.50 -5.08
C MET A 99 3.39 -10.18 -3.96
N GLY A 100 2.87 -9.94 -2.77
CA GLY A 100 3.61 -9.51 -1.58
C GLY A 100 3.62 -7.99 -1.40
N PRO A 101 3.64 -7.52 -0.14
CA PRO A 101 3.57 -6.09 0.17
C PRO A 101 4.70 -5.25 -0.44
N GLU A 102 5.88 -5.84 -0.62
CA GLU A 102 7.03 -5.16 -1.25
C GLU A 102 6.82 -4.86 -2.76
N ASN A 103 5.80 -5.46 -3.38
CA ASN A 103 5.37 -5.23 -4.75
C ASN A 103 4.15 -4.30 -4.85
N THR A 104 3.75 -3.69 -3.75
CA THR A 104 2.69 -2.67 -3.70
C THR A 104 3.33 -1.31 -3.41
N LEU A 105 3.24 -0.38 -4.35
CA LEU A 105 3.72 0.97 -4.19
C LEU A 105 2.64 1.85 -3.58
N VAL A 106 2.94 2.56 -2.51
CA VAL A 106 2.03 3.54 -1.89
C VAL A 106 2.48 4.94 -2.22
N LEU A 107 1.56 5.74 -2.73
CA LEU A 107 1.77 7.17 -3.04
C LEU A 107 0.86 8.03 -2.16
N ILE A 108 1.31 9.21 -1.84
CA ILE A 108 0.49 10.31 -1.31
C ILE A 108 0.62 11.46 -2.32
N ASP A 109 -0.50 11.90 -2.87
CA ASP A 109 -0.57 12.94 -3.91
C ASP A 109 0.38 12.68 -5.12
N GLY A 110 0.52 11.40 -5.49
CA GLY A 110 1.40 10.95 -6.58
C GLY A 110 2.87 10.79 -6.20
N VAL A 111 3.25 11.05 -4.95
CA VAL A 111 4.65 10.94 -4.47
C VAL A 111 4.82 9.65 -3.68
N PRO A 112 5.77 8.76 -4.04
CA PRO A 112 6.05 7.54 -3.29
C PRO A 112 6.45 7.80 -1.84
N VAL A 113 5.82 7.04 -0.94
CA VAL A 113 6.18 7.01 0.48
C VAL A 113 7.17 5.88 0.72
N THR A 114 8.27 6.17 1.39
CA THR A 114 9.37 5.21 1.55
C THR A 114 9.62 4.81 3.01
N SER A 115 8.85 5.34 3.95
CA SER A 115 9.11 5.21 5.40
C SER A 115 9.25 3.76 5.88
N ARG A 116 8.49 2.80 5.29
CA ARG A 116 8.63 1.37 5.61
C ARG A 116 10.02 0.81 5.33
N ASN A 117 10.79 1.41 4.41
CA ASN A 117 12.14 0.97 4.07
C ASN A 117 13.16 1.24 5.19
N SER A 118 12.81 2.04 6.20
CA SER A 118 13.58 2.22 7.44
C SER A 118 13.50 1.02 8.39
N VAL A 119 12.57 0.08 8.12
CA VAL A 119 12.38 -1.13 8.92
C VAL A 119 13.17 -2.27 8.30
N ARG A 120 13.92 -3.01 9.13
CA ARG A 120 14.77 -4.09 8.65
C ARG A 120 13.98 -5.20 7.96
N TYR A 121 14.67 -5.85 7.02
CA TYR A 121 14.12 -6.89 6.16
C TYR A 121 14.51 -8.28 6.66
N SER A 122 13.57 -9.22 6.69
CA SER A 122 13.78 -10.56 7.24
C SER A 122 14.16 -11.60 6.19
N TRP A 123 14.60 -12.77 6.65
CA TRP A 123 14.84 -13.96 5.84
C TRP A 123 13.70 -14.31 4.88
N ARG A 124 12.46 -14.03 5.29
CA ARG A 124 11.23 -14.41 4.58
C ARG A 124 10.71 -13.32 3.66
N GLY A 125 11.43 -12.23 3.54
CA GLY A 125 11.02 -11.13 2.70
C GLY A 125 9.94 -10.24 3.31
N GLU A 126 9.95 -10.07 4.61
CA GLU A 126 8.94 -9.30 5.37
C GLU A 126 9.57 -8.21 6.20
N ARG A 127 8.78 -7.18 6.52
CA ARG A 127 9.12 -6.11 7.43
C ARG A 127 8.08 -6.05 8.55
N ASP A 128 8.54 -5.85 9.77
CA ASP A 128 7.64 -5.64 10.91
C ASP A 128 7.17 -4.19 10.97
N THR A 129 6.23 -3.85 10.10
CA THR A 129 5.64 -2.53 9.98
C THR A 129 4.20 -2.63 9.50
N ARG A 130 3.40 -1.61 9.82
CA ARG A 130 2.02 -1.44 9.31
C ARG A 130 1.99 -1.01 7.83
N GLY A 131 3.12 -0.73 7.22
CA GLY A 131 3.22 -0.17 5.88
C GLY A 131 3.05 1.34 5.89
N ASP A 132 2.67 1.90 4.75
CA ASP A 132 2.64 3.34 4.51
C ASP A 132 1.22 3.90 4.29
N THR A 133 0.16 3.14 4.59
CA THR A 133 -1.25 3.53 4.41
C THR A 133 -1.85 4.28 5.60
N ASN A 134 -1.10 4.53 6.64
CA ASN A 134 -1.55 5.12 7.90
C ASN A 134 -0.99 6.54 8.16
N TRP A 135 -0.33 7.15 7.16
CA TRP A 135 0.24 8.49 7.29
C TRP A 135 -0.76 9.63 7.03
N VAL A 136 -1.91 9.33 6.43
CA VAL A 136 -2.97 10.30 6.17
C VAL A 136 -4.21 9.89 6.96
N PRO A 137 -4.74 10.77 7.81
CA PRO A 137 -5.99 10.47 8.52
C PRO A 137 -7.16 10.39 7.52
N PRO A 138 -8.12 9.48 7.74
CA PRO A 138 -9.23 9.25 6.81
C PRO A 138 -10.02 10.51 6.43
N GLU A 139 -10.17 11.41 7.36
CA GLU A 139 -10.91 12.66 7.20
C GLU A 139 -10.25 13.66 6.22
N MET A 140 -8.96 13.45 5.93
CA MET A 140 -8.18 14.29 5.01
C MET A 140 -8.06 13.71 3.61
N VAL A 141 -8.57 12.50 3.40
CA VAL A 141 -8.55 11.85 2.10
C VAL A 141 -9.67 12.40 1.21
N GLU A 142 -9.34 12.78 -0.01
CA GLU A 142 -10.31 13.13 -1.06
C GLU A 142 -10.75 11.88 -1.81
N ARG A 143 -9.79 11.04 -2.21
CA ARG A 143 -10.03 9.73 -2.81
C ARG A 143 -8.78 8.85 -2.70
N ILE A 144 -8.96 7.56 -2.90
CA ILE A 144 -7.87 6.59 -3.01
C ILE A 144 -8.01 5.89 -4.37
N GLU A 145 -6.93 5.89 -5.14
CA GLU A 145 -6.84 5.22 -6.43
C GLU A 145 -6.06 3.91 -6.23
N VAL A 146 -6.66 2.77 -6.57
CA VAL A 146 -6.01 1.46 -6.53
C VAL A 146 -5.80 0.98 -7.96
N ILE A 147 -4.58 1.10 -8.45
CA ILE A 147 -4.18 0.83 -9.84
C ILE A 147 -3.51 -0.54 -9.88
N ARG A 148 -4.03 -1.46 -10.66
CA ARG A 148 -3.56 -2.83 -10.78
C ARG A 148 -3.11 -3.15 -12.19
N GLY A 149 -2.30 -4.22 -12.33
CA GLY A 149 -1.92 -4.76 -13.62
C GLY A 149 -0.97 -3.89 -14.45
N PRO A 150 -1.07 -3.95 -15.78
CA PRO A 150 -0.15 -3.26 -16.69
C PRO A 150 -0.10 -1.74 -16.51
N ALA A 151 -1.21 -1.11 -16.15
CA ALA A 151 -1.28 0.32 -15.90
C ALA A 151 -0.36 0.80 -14.75
N ALA A 152 -0.03 -0.08 -13.81
CA ALA A 152 0.87 0.24 -12.69
C ALA A 152 2.35 0.31 -13.09
N ALA A 153 2.76 -0.25 -14.22
CA ALA A 153 4.16 -0.36 -14.64
C ALA A 153 4.83 1.01 -14.87
N ARG A 154 4.06 2.04 -15.22
CA ARG A 154 4.58 3.42 -15.41
C ARG A 154 5.21 3.99 -14.15
N TYR A 155 4.78 3.54 -12.96
CA TYR A 155 5.26 4.05 -11.67
C TYR A 155 6.61 3.48 -11.22
N GLY A 156 7.20 2.57 -12.01
CA GLY A 156 8.55 2.06 -11.82
C GLY A 156 8.67 1.01 -10.72
N SER A 157 9.77 1.07 -9.98
CA SER A 157 10.14 0.04 -9.01
C SER A 157 9.11 -0.14 -7.89
N GLY A 158 8.75 -1.39 -7.60
CA GLY A 158 7.84 -1.76 -6.51
C GLY A 158 6.35 -1.74 -6.88
N ALA A 159 5.99 -1.42 -8.12
CA ALA A 159 4.61 -1.38 -8.59
C ALA A 159 4.16 -2.67 -9.32
N ALA A 160 4.90 -3.77 -9.21
CA ALA A 160 4.62 -4.99 -9.94
C ALA A 160 3.26 -5.63 -9.58
N GLY A 161 2.81 -5.52 -8.34
CA GLY A 161 1.46 -5.90 -7.89
C GLY A 161 0.42 -4.81 -8.17
N GLY A 162 0.80 -3.57 -7.96
CA GLY A 162 -0.06 -2.40 -8.15
C GLY A 162 0.38 -1.19 -7.35
N VAL A 163 -0.43 -0.16 -7.44
CA VAL A 163 -0.22 1.14 -6.79
C VAL A 163 -1.45 1.51 -5.98
N VAL A 164 -1.24 2.02 -4.78
CA VAL A 164 -2.26 2.71 -3.96
C VAL A 164 -1.87 4.18 -3.91
N ASN A 165 -2.65 5.05 -4.53
CA ASN A 165 -2.42 6.48 -4.53
C ASN A 165 -3.47 7.18 -3.67
N ILE A 166 -3.05 7.72 -2.52
CA ILE A 166 -3.89 8.43 -1.57
C ILE A 166 -3.87 9.90 -1.95
N ILE A 167 -4.99 10.42 -2.43
CA ILE A 167 -5.13 11.82 -2.81
C ILE A 167 -5.73 12.59 -1.63
N THR A 168 -5.04 13.62 -1.17
CA THR A 168 -5.49 14.47 -0.07
C THR A 168 -6.32 15.63 -0.56
N LYS A 169 -7.17 16.19 0.33
CA LYS A 169 -7.96 17.38 0.04
C LYS A 169 -7.05 18.56 -0.31
N ARG A 170 -7.40 19.30 -1.33
CA ARG A 170 -6.64 20.48 -1.79
C ARG A 170 -7.00 21.73 -1.00
N PRO A 171 -6.13 22.76 -0.98
CA PRO A 171 -6.49 24.10 -0.51
C PRO A 171 -7.71 24.66 -1.25
N THR A 172 -8.53 25.43 -0.56
CA THR A 172 -9.79 26.00 -1.08
C THR A 172 -9.72 27.53 -1.18
N ASN A 173 -10.53 28.12 -2.05
CA ASN A 173 -10.61 29.57 -2.22
C ASN A 173 -11.51 30.25 -1.18
N ASP A 174 -12.32 29.46 -0.46
CA ASP A 174 -13.14 29.92 0.66
C ASP A 174 -12.67 29.22 1.94
N TRP A 175 -12.90 29.87 3.08
CA TRP A 175 -12.56 29.30 4.38
C TRP A 175 -13.46 28.13 4.73
N HIS A 176 -12.84 26.98 4.96
CA HIS A 176 -13.45 25.76 5.44
C HIS A 176 -12.64 25.19 6.60
N GLY A 177 -13.34 24.72 7.60
CA GLY A 177 -12.72 24.03 8.72
C GLY A 177 -13.53 22.83 9.14
N SER A 178 -12.87 21.87 9.76
CA SER A 178 -13.53 20.72 10.39
C SER A 178 -12.82 20.28 11.65
N LEU A 179 -13.61 19.77 12.59
CA LEU A 179 -13.16 19.07 13.78
C LEU A 179 -13.90 17.73 13.82
N SER A 180 -13.15 16.63 13.86
CA SER A 180 -13.71 15.28 13.92
C SER A 180 -13.22 14.55 15.14
N LEU A 181 -14.13 13.86 15.84
CA LEU A 181 -13.83 12.94 16.94
C LEU A 181 -14.38 11.57 16.58
N TYR A 182 -13.62 10.52 16.86
CA TYR A 182 -13.99 9.14 16.57
C TYR A 182 -13.54 8.22 17.68
N THR A 183 -14.37 7.23 18.00
CA THR A 183 -14.02 6.15 18.92
C THR A 183 -14.46 4.80 18.37
N ASN A 184 -13.67 3.76 18.67
CA ASN A 184 -14.01 2.36 18.40
C ASN A 184 -13.77 1.57 19.67
N GLN A 185 -14.82 0.87 20.12
CA GLN A 185 -14.85 0.13 21.39
C GLN A 185 -15.12 -1.35 21.10
N PRO A 186 -14.09 -2.22 21.13
CA PRO A 186 -14.30 -3.66 21.08
C PRO A 186 -15.16 -4.16 22.24
N GLU A 187 -15.99 -5.19 21.98
CA GLU A 187 -16.77 -5.86 23.03
C GLU A 187 -15.85 -6.67 23.96
N SER A 188 -14.81 -7.27 23.41
CA SER A 188 -13.80 -8.00 24.18
C SER A 188 -12.86 -7.05 24.91
N SER A 189 -12.78 -7.15 26.22
CA SER A 189 -11.81 -6.41 27.04
C SER A 189 -10.35 -6.77 26.79
N LYS A 190 -10.08 -7.82 25.98
CA LYS A 190 -8.73 -8.20 25.55
C LYS A 190 -8.30 -7.50 24.28
N GLU A 191 -9.20 -6.83 23.57
CA GLU A 191 -8.89 -6.05 22.38
C GLU A 191 -8.73 -4.58 22.70
N GLY A 192 -7.79 -3.91 22.04
CA GLY A 192 -7.51 -2.50 22.28
C GLY A 192 -8.56 -1.58 21.64
N ASP A 193 -9.04 -0.59 22.39
CA ASP A 193 -9.93 0.47 21.91
C ASP A 193 -9.19 1.54 21.12
N THR A 194 -9.93 2.31 20.33
CA THR A 194 -9.36 3.42 19.52
C THR A 194 -10.07 4.73 19.83
N ARG A 195 -9.28 5.80 19.92
CA ARG A 195 -9.75 7.19 20.02
C ARG A 195 -8.97 8.05 19.05
N ARG A 196 -9.66 8.83 18.24
CA ARG A 196 -9.05 9.72 17.24
C ARG A 196 -9.71 11.08 17.27
N GLY A 197 -8.89 12.13 17.18
CA GLY A 197 -9.33 13.49 17.00
C GLY A 197 -8.49 14.15 15.91
N ASN A 198 -9.12 14.84 14.99
CA ASN A 198 -8.42 15.60 13.96
C ASN A 198 -9.11 16.94 13.70
N PHE A 199 -8.33 17.89 13.20
CA PHE A 199 -8.84 19.16 12.70
C PHE A 199 -8.26 19.43 11.31
N SER A 200 -9.01 20.19 10.53
CA SER A 200 -8.52 20.74 9.27
C SER A 200 -8.97 22.18 9.13
N LEU A 201 -8.14 22.96 8.47
CA LEU A 201 -8.43 24.34 8.09
C LEU A 201 -7.90 24.59 6.68
N SER A 202 -8.71 25.16 5.81
CA SER A 202 -8.34 25.48 4.44
C SER A 202 -8.96 26.81 4.05
N GLY A 203 -8.25 27.61 3.27
CA GLY A 203 -8.76 28.88 2.80
C GLY A 203 -7.70 29.79 2.20
N PRO A 204 -8.12 31.00 1.75
CA PRO A 204 -7.25 31.96 1.12
C PRO A 204 -6.42 32.75 2.17
N LEU A 205 -5.12 32.89 1.91
CA LEU A 205 -4.23 33.77 2.66
C LEU A 205 -4.07 35.14 1.99
N ALA A 206 -4.12 35.17 0.65
CA ALA A 206 -4.03 36.39 -0.15
C ALA A 206 -4.99 36.30 -1.36
N GLY A 207 -6.25 36.52 -1.14
CA GLY A 207 -7.28 36.36 -2.17
C GLY A 207 -7.27 34.94 -2.74
N ASP A 208 -7.43 34.81 -4.04
CA ASP A 208 -7.33 33.52 -4.77
C ASP A 208 -5.90 33.19 -5.21
N THR A 209 -4.92 34.09 -4.95
CA THR A 209 -3.53 33.93 -5.37
C THR A 209 -2.76 32.98 -4.46
N LEU A 210 -2.98 33.03 -3.16
CA LEU A 210 -2.31 32.16 -2.20
C LEU A 210 -3.36 31.54 -1.27
N THR A 211 -3.47 30.21 -1.36
CA THR A 211 -4.35 29.42 -0.51
C THR A 211 -3.54 28.45 0.35
N MET A 212 -4.12 28.03 1.45
CA MET A 212 -3.50 27.05 2.33
C MET A 212 -4.48 25.95 2.74
N ARG A 213 -3.91 24.82 3.11
CA ARG A 213 -4.58 23.77 3.88
C ARG A 213 -3.65 23.34 5.02
N LEU A 214 -4.19 23.26 6.21
CA LEU A 214 -3.52 22.75 7.41
C LEU A 214 -4.39 21.66 8.04
N TYR A 215 -3.80 20.55 8.46
CA TYR A 215 -4.48 19.60 9.32
C TYR A 215 -3.58 19.08 10.43
N GLY A 216 -4.20 18.63 11.53
CA GLY A 216 -3.57 17.89 12.59
C GLY A 216 -4.41 16.68 12.99
N ASN A 217 -3.73 15.62 13.41
CA ASN A 217 -4.35 14.37 13.84
C ASN A 217 -3.71 13.84 15.10
N LEU A 218 -4.53 13.39 16.03
CA LEU A 218 -4.13 12.61 17.19
C LEU A 218 -4.95 11.33 17.22
N ASN A 219 -4.29 10.19 17.10
CA ASN A 219 -4.92 8.88 17.13
C ASN A 219 -4.21 7.99 18.13
N ARG A 220 -4.97 7.31 18.96
CA ARG A 220 -4.49 6.27 19.85
C ARG A 220 -5.36 5.03 19.73
N THR A 221 -4.73 3.90 19.45
CA THR A 221 -5.30 2.56 19.59
C THR A 221 -4.49 1.83 20.66
N ASP A 222 -5.14 1.29 21.66
CA ASP A 222 -4.46 0.50 22.68
C ASP A 222 -4.06 -0.88 22.12
N ALA A 223 -3.07 -1.50 22.72
CA ALA A 223 -2.61 -2.83 22.33
C ALA A 223 -3.63 -3.89 22.80
N ASP A 224 -3.74 -4.97 22.06
CA ASP A 224 -4.44 -6.16 22.54
C ASP A 224 -3.74 -6.71 23.80
N SER A 225 -4.49 -7.39 24.65
CA SER A 225 -3.94 -8.04 25.83
C SER A 225 -2.86 -9.06 25.45
N TRP A 226 -1.77 -9.10 26.19
CA TRP A 226 -0.63 -9.98 25.95
C TRP A 226 -1.02 -11.48 25.88
N ASP A 227 -2.14 -11.86 26.48
CA ASP A 227 -2.66 -13.21 26.58
C ASP A 227 -3.86 -13.49 25.66
N ILE A 228 -4.16 -12.60 24.71
CA ILE A 228 -5.33 -12.75 23.82
C ILE A 228 -5.32 -14.08 23.05
N ASN A 229 -4.14 -14.56 22.67
CA ASN A 229 -3.94 -15.83 21.94
C ASN A 229 -3.56 -17.01 22.87
N SER A 230 -3.84 -16.93 24.17
CA SER A 230 -3.42 -17.93 25.16
C SER A 230 -4.05 -19.33 25.00
N SER A 231 -5.17 -19.42 24.28
CA SER A 231 -5.86 -20.70 24.02
C SER A 231 -5.11 -21.61 23.03
N ALA A 232 -4.04 -21.13 22.38
CA ALA A 232 -3.28 -21.88 21.40
C ALA A 232 -2.19 -22.81 22.00
N GLY A 233 -2.25 -23.11 23.30
CA GLY A 233 -1.27 -23.98 24.00
C GLY A 233 -0.37 -23.21 24.96
N THR A 234 0.77 -23.81 25.33
CA THR A 234 1.74 -23.23 26.29
C THR A 234 2.53 -22.02 25.76
N LYS A 235 2.35 -21.66 24.51
CA LYS A 235 3.06 -20.60 23.82
C LYS A 235 2.07 -19.56 23.32
N ASN A 236 2.16 -18.32 23.83
CA ASN A 236 1.29 -17.24 23.44
C ASN A 236 1.89 -16.43 22.31
N ALA A 237 1.19 -16.30 21.18
CA ALA A 237 1.52 -15.32 20.16
C ALA A 237 0.94 -13.96 20.55
N ALA A 238 1.64 -12.87 20.22
CA ALA A 238 1.14 -11.53 20.46
C ALA A 238 -0.15 -11.26 19.65
N GLY A 239 -1.05 -10.48 20.23
CA GLY A 239 -2.14 -9.81 19.53
C GLY A 239 -1.64 -8.61 18.74
N ARG A 240 -2.57 -7.69 18.40
CA ARG A 240 -2.22 -6.46 17.70
C ARG A 240 -1.48 -5.50 18.62
N GLU A 241 -0.40 -4.91 18.13
CA GLU A 241 0.19 -3.76 18.81
C GLU A 241 -0.78 -2.58 18.78
N GLY A 242 -0.74 -1.79 19.84
CA GLY A 242 -1.36 -0.49 19.85
C GLY A 242 -0.53 0.52 19.05
N VAL A 243 -1.13 1.66 18.75
CA VAL A 243 -0.46 2.73 18.04
C VAL A 243 -0.88 4.10 18.55
N THR A 244 0.07 5.02 18.63
CA THR A 244 -0.18 6.44 18.86
C THR A 244 0.35 7.22 17.67
N ASN A 245 -0.54 7.87 16.92
CA ASN A 245 -0.18 8.76 15.82
C ASN A 245 -0.37 10.21 16.22
N LYS A 246 0.58 11.04 15.80
CA LYS A 246 0.53 12.50 15.92
C LYS A 246 1.02 13.09 14.60
N ASP A 247 0.14 13.76 13.89
CA ASP A 247 0.41 14.25 12.55
C ASP A 247 0.07 15.73 12.46
N ILE A 248 0.89 16.47 11.73
CA ILE A 248 0.61 17.82 11.24
C ILE A 248 1.11 17.93 9.81
N ASN A 249 0.30 18.48 8.93
CA ASN A 249 0.64 18.67 7.54
C ASN A 249 0.05 19.98 7.02
N SER A 250 0.80 20.66 6.19
CA SER A 250 0.36 21.88 5.52
C SER A 250 0.71 21.84 4.04
N VAL A 251 -0.17 22.43 3.23
CA VAL A 251 0.06 22.73 1.83
C VAL A 251 -0.25 24.20 1.61
N PHE A 252 0.67 24.91 0.97
CA PHE A 252 0.50 26.25 0.47
C PHE A 252 0.49 26.19 -1.05
N SER A 253 -0.58 26.68 -1.66
CA SER A 253 -0.75 26.70 -3.10
C SER A 253 -0.71 28.14 -3.59
N TRP A 254 0.34 28.46 -4.36
CA TRP A 254 0.54 29.76 -4.95
C TRP A 254 0.23 29.74 -6.45
N LYS A 255 -0.88 30.42 -6.79
CA LYS A 255 -1.29 30.66 -8.15
C LYS A 255 -0.51 31.86 -8.70
N MET A 256 0.67 31.58 -9.29
CA MET A 256 1.53 32.63 -9.85
C MET A 256 0.88 33.33 -11.04
N THR A 257 0.19 32.57 -11.87
CA THR A 257 -0.72 33.00 -12.93
C THR A 257 -1.93 32.06 -12.95
N PRO A 258 -3.02 32.35 -13.69
CA PRO A 258 -4.11 31.39 -13.85
C PRO A 258 -3.69 29.99 -14.30
N GLN A 259 -2.61 29.90 -15.09
CA GLN A 259 -2.08 28.67 -15.69
C GLN A 259 -0.89 28.08 -14.94
N GLN A 260 -0.32 28.75 -13.92
CA GLN A 260 0.89 28.35 -13.24
C GLN A 260 0.68 28.26 -11.74
N ILE A 261 0.78 27.08 -11.17
CA ILE A 261 0.56 26.83 -9.75
C ILE A 261 1.83 26.23 -9.14
N LEU A 262 2.28 26.79 -8.04
CA LEU A 262 3.38 26.27 -7.22
C LEU A 262 2.84 25.85 -5.87
N ASP A 263 2.92 24.54 -5.59
CA ASP A 263 2.52 23.96 -4.31
C ASP A 263 3.77 23.73 -3.45
N PHE A 264 3.73 24.18 -2.22
CA PHE A 264 4.71 23.84 -1.17
C PHE A 264 4.03 23.01 -0.10
N GLU A 265 4.56 21.82 0.18
CA GLU A 265 4.09 20.91 1.22
C GLU A 265 5.14 20.78 2.33
N ALA A 266 4.65 20.73 3.57
CA ALA A 266 5.47 20.38 4.74
C ALA A 266 4.65 19.53 5.70
N GLY A 267 5.21 18.39 6.10
CA GLY A 267 4.57 17.45 7.01
C GLY A 267 5.50 16.90 8.06
N TYR A 268 4.95 16.65 9.23
CA TYR A 268 5.59 15.93 10.33
C TYR A 268 4.61 14.94 10.92
N SER A 269 5.03 13.67 11.01
CA SER A 269 4.24 12.60 11.58
C SER A 269 5.06 11.79 12.57
N ARG A 270 4.43 11.37 13.65
CA ARG A 270 5.00 10.45 14.62
C ARG A 270 4.05 9.29 14.85
N GLN A 271 4.55 8.08 14.66
CA GLN A 271 3.85 6.84 14.99
C GLN A 271 4.61 6.10 16.09
N GLY A 272 3.98 5.84 17.22
CA GLY A 272 4.53 5.03 18.30
C GLY A 272 3.77 3.70 18.40
N ASN A 273 4.46 2.57 18.36
CA ASN A 273 3.86 1.25 18.52
C ASN A 273 3.88 0.85 19.99
N ILE A 274 2.70 0.59 20.55
CA ILE A 274 2.50 0.08 21.91
C ILE A 274 2.63 -1.43 21.86
N TYR A 275 3.58 -1.97 22.62
CA TYR A 275 3.94 -3.37 22.56
C TYR A 275 2.85 -4.30 23.11
N ALA A 276 2.51 -5.34 22.36
CA ALA A 276 1.50 -6.34 22.71
C ALA A 276 2.10 -7.68 23.17
N GLY A 277 3.40 -7.86 23.04
CA GLY A 277 4.09 -9.11 23.33
C GLY A 277 4.95 -9.59 22.16
N ASP A 278 5.59 -10.75 22.32
CA ASP A 278 6.45 -11.34 21.30
C ASP A 278 5.62 -12.11 20.24
N THR A 279 6.06 -12.03 19.00
CA THR A 279 5.42 -12.72 17.88
C THR A 279 5.76 -14.20 17.83
N GLN A 280 6.95 -14.55 18.33
CA GLN A 280 7.41 -15.93 18.36
C GLN A 280 7.12 -16.53 19.72
N ASN A 281 6.23 -17.50 19.75
CA ASN A 281 5.78 -18.19 20.95
C ASN A 281 6.89 -18.77 21.83
N SER A 282 8.10 -18.94 21.29
CA SER A 282 9.22 -19.52 22.00
C SER A 282 10.07 -18.54 22.77
N THR A 283 9.83 -17.24 22.60
CA THR A 283 10.74 -16.18 23.07
C THR A 283 10.14 -15.25 24.12
N SER A 284 8.88 -15.49 24.53
CA SER A 284 8.30 -14.77 25.66
C SER A 284 9.13 -14.95 26.93
N ASN A 285 9.63 -13.87 27.48
CA ASN A 285 10.37 -13.82 28.73
C ASN A 285 9.76 -12.81 29.70
N ALA A 286 10.28 -12.71 30.90
CA ALA A 286 9.75 -11.79 31.93
C ALA A 286 9.80 -10.32 31.47
N VAL A 287 10.80 -9.92 30.70
CA VAL A 287 10.96 -8.55 30.19
C VAL A 287 9.90 -8.24 29.15
N THR A 288 9.73 -9.09 28.15
CA THR A 288 8.71 -8.89 27.10
C THR A 288 7.30 -8.91 27.65
N LYS A 289 7.02 -9.79 28.61
CA LYS A 289 5.73 -9.83 29.31
C LYS A 289 5.46 -8.53 30.10
N SER A 290 6.45 -8.05 30.86
CA SER A 290 6.34 -6.81 31.62
C SER A 290 6.14 -5.59 30.70
N LEU A 291 6.83 -5.54 29.56
CA LEU A 291 6.66 -4.49 28.56
C LEU A 291 5.24 -4.48 27.99
N ALA A 292 4.71 -5.65 27.62
CA ALA A 292 3.35 -5.78 27.09
C ALA A 292 2.29 -5.36 28.12
N GLN A 293 2.46 -5.76 29.38
CA GLN A 293 1.55 -5.39 30.47
C GLN A 293 1.60 -3.89 30.84
N SER A 294 2.73 -3.24 30.60
CA SER A 294 2.91 -1.81 30.92
C SER A 294 2.43 -0.85 29.82
N GLY A 295 2.03 -1.35 28.66
CA GLY A 295 1.59 -0.52 27.53
C GLY A 295 2.68 0.42 27.01
N ARG A 296 3.97 0.01 27.06
CA ARG A 296 5.09 0.84 26.62
C ARG A 296 5.26 0.79 25.12
N GLU A 297 5.66 1.94 24.56
CA GLU A 297 6.09 2.01 23.17
C GLU A 297 7.49 1.42 23.05
N THR A 298 7.64 0.45 22.14
CA THR A 298 8.93 -0.19 21.82
C THR A 298 9.48 0.22 20.47
N ASN A 299 8.66 0.88 19.65
CA ASN A 299 9.05 1.40 18.35
C ASN A 299 8.38 2.75 18.11
N ARG A 300 9.13 3.70 17.54
CA ARG A 300 8.67 5.05 17.17
C ARG A 300 9.22 5.40 15.80
N LEU A 301 8.32 5.70 14.88
CA LEU A 301 8.65 6.22 13.56
C LEU A 301 8.37 7.74 13.56
N TYR A 302 9.37 8.52 13.18
CA TYR A 302 9.24 9.96 12.95
C TYR A 302 9.47 10.23 11.48
N ARG A 303 8.45 10.74 10.80
CA ARG A 303 8.49 11.05 9.38
C ARG A 303 8.39 12.55 9.17
N GLN A 304 9.30 13.09 8.38
CA GLN A 304 9.29 14.48 7.90
C GLN A 304 9.26 14.44 6.38
N ASN A 305 8.37 15.19 5.78
CA ASN A 305 8.29 15.32 4.33
C ASN A 305 8.16 16.78 3.93
N TYR A 306 8.85 17.13 2.83
CA TYR A 306 8.77 18.42 2.20
C TYR A 306 8.68 18.23 0.70
N GLY A 307 7.80 18.99 0.08
CA GLY A 307 7.55 18.93 -1.36
C GLY A 307 7.45 20.32 -1.96
N LEU A 308 7.95 20.46 -3.18
CA LEU A 308 7.74 21.63 -4.02
C LEU A 308 7.30 21.12 -5.38
N THR A 309 6.08 21.44 -5.80
CA THR A 309 5.52 20.97 -7.07
C THR A 309 5.01 22.15 -7.89
N HIS A 310 5.51 22.27 -9.10
CA HIS A 310 5.02 23.22 -10.09
C HIS A 310 4.12 22.48 -11.09
N ASN A 311 2.92 22.99 -11.32
CA ASN A 311 1.99 22.55 -12.35
C ASN A 311 1.78 23.72 -13.32
N GLY A 312 1.99 23.47 -14.60
CA GLY A 312 1.89 24.47 -15.64
C GLY A 312 1.01 24.03 -16.80
N ILE A 313 0.17 24.93 -17.27
CA ILE A 313 -0.58 24.83 -18.52
C ILE A 313 0.06 25.84 -19.49
N TRP A 314 0.42 25.36 -20.67
CA TRP A 314 1.14 26.09 -21.69
C TRP A 314 0.43 25.96 -23.02
N ASP A 315 0.70 26.85 -23.99
CA ASP A 315 0.14 26.75 -25.33
C ASP A 315 0.48 25.43 -26.05
N TRP A 316 1.56 24.77 -25.62
CA TRP A 316 2.03 23.51 -26.20
C TRP A 316 1.60 22.27 -25.40
N GLY A 317 0.97 22.41 -24.25
CA GLY A 317 0.56 21.28 -23.41
C GLY A 317 0.65 21.56 -21.91
N GLN A 318 0.89 20.52 -21.13
CA GLN A 318 0.96 20.58 -19.67
C GLN A 318 2.31 20.12 -19.17
N SER A 319 2.73 20.65 -18.02
CA SER A 319 3.92 20.19 -17.32
C SER A 319 3.71 20.04 -15.83
N ARG A 320 4.41 19.08 -15.22
CA ARG A 320 4.55 18.93 -13.79
C ARG A 320 6.02 18.74 -13.45
N LEU A 321 6.54 19.52 -12.50
CA LEU A 321 7.89 19.40 -11.98
C LEU A 321 7.83 19.33 -10.46
N GLY A 322 8.49 18.33 -9.86
CA GLY A 322 8.46 18.10 -8.43
C GLY A 322 9.85 17.88 -7.84
N PHE A 323 10.05 18.41 -6.62
CA PHE A 323 11.22 18.15 -5.76
C PHE A 323 10.70 17.73 -4.40
N TYR A 324 11.15 16.56 -3.92
CA TYR A 324 10.64 15.98 -2.68
C TYR A 324 11.79 15.50 -1.81
N TYR A 325 11.60 15.68 -0.52
CA TYR A 325 12.49 15.20 0.51
C TYR A 325 11.68 14.49 1.59
N GLU A 326 12.07 13.27 1.93
CA GLU A 326 11.49 12.52 3.04
C GLU A 326 12.61 12.03 3.96
N LYS A 327 12.40 12.17 5.26
CA LYS A 327 13.28 11.60 6.28
C LYS A 327 12.43 10.82 7.28
N THR A 328 12.82 9.57 7.51
CA THR A 328 12.20 8.70 8.50
C THR A 328 13.25 8.25 9.52
N ASP A 329 13.06 8.61 10.77
CA ASP A 329 13.81 8.09 11.92
C ASP A 329 12.98 6.98 12.58
N ASN A 330 13.46 5.73 12.50
CA ASN A 330 12.88 4.56 13.16
C ASN A 330 13.65 4.27 14.44
N THR A 331 13.14 4.76 15.58
CA THR A 331 13.72 4.56 16.91
C THR A 331 13.05 3.37 17.56
N ARG A 332 13.78 2.29 17.74
CA ARG A 332 13.27 1.04 18.28
C ARG A 332 14.10 0.50 19.43
N MET A 333 13.44 -0.24 20.32
CA MET A 333 14.12 -0.94 21.40
C MET A 333 15.02 -2.04 20.80
N ASN A 334 16.21 -2.17 21.35
CA ASN A 334 17.22 -3.10 20.84
C ASN A 334 16.74 -4.55 20.92
N GLU A 335 17.03 -5.29 19.87
CA GLU A 335 16.70 -6.71 19.72
C GLU A 335 17.97 -7.51 19.43
N GLY A 336 18.00 -8.72 19.90
CA GLY A 336 19.07 -9.67 19.57
C GLY A 336 19.07 -10.05 18.09
N LEU A 337 20.15 -10.65 17.65
CA LEU A 337 20.27 -11.17 16.28
C LEU A 337 19.28 -12.32 16.07
N SER A 338 18.46 -12.22 15.03
CA SER A 338 17.43 -13.20 14.70
C SER A 338 17.35 -13.47 13.20
N GLY A 339 17.11 -14.72 12.84
CA GLY A 339 16.82 -15.12 11.47
C GLY A 339 15.40 -14.83 11.02
N GLY A 340 14.47 -14.55 11.95
CA GLY A 340 13.05 -14.36 11.68
C GLY A 340 12.63 -12.90 11.40
N GLY A 341 13.55 -11.98 11.25
CA GLY A 341 13.26 -10.55 11.07
C GLY A 341 13.10 -9.77 12.37
N GLU A 342 12.80 -10.46 13.44
CA GLU A 342 12.66 -9.93 14.78
C GLU A 342 13.52 -10.73 15.73
N GLY A 343 14.33 -10.04 16.52
CA GLY A 343 14.98 -10.60 17.69
C GLY A 343 14.10 -10.39 18.92
N CYS A 344 14.39 -11.11 20.00
CA CYS A 344 13.85 -10.76 21.30
C CYS A 344 14.38 -9.42 21.74
N ILE A 345 13.54 -8.59 22.34
CA ILE A 345 13.97 -7.35 23.00
C ILE A 345 15.02 -7.73 24.06
N THR A 346 16.13 -7.01 24.06
CA THR A 346 17.23 -7.24 24.98
C THR A 346 16.91 -6.74 26.39
N ASN A 347 17.53 -7.33 27.40
CA ASN A 347 17.25 -7.01 28.81
C ASN A 347 17.62 -5.58 29.19
N ASP A 348 18.52 -4.94 28.47
CA ASP A 348 18.94 -3.55 28.68
C ASP A 348 17.85 -2.52 28.29
N GLN A 349 16.89 -2.91 27.47
CA GLN A 349 15.77 -2.07 27.00
C GLN A 349 16.22 -0.71 26.43
N THR A 350 17.41 -0.64 25.89
CA THR A 350 17.93 0.56 25.22
C THR A 350 17.31 0.75 23.85
N PHE A 351 17.35 1.97 23.34
CA PHE A 351 16.84 2.36 22.02
C PHE A 351 17.97 2.69 21.07
N THR A 352 17.80 2.33 19.82
CA THR A 352 18.62 2.77 18.68
C THR A 352 17.74 3.36 17.60
N THR A 353 18.32 4.24 16.76
CA THR A 353 17.61 4.89 15.67
C THR A 353 18.22 4.51 14.34
N ASN A 354 17.39 3.96 13.46
CA ASN A 354 17.69 3.80 12.06
C ASN A 354 17.16 5.02 11.31
N ARG A 355 17.92 5.52 10.35
CA ARG A 355 17.52 6.67 9.55
C ARG A 355 17.46 6.31 8.08
N LEU A 356 16.34 6.63 7.46
CA LEU A 356 16.17 6.62 6.00
C LEU A 356 15.95 8.05 5.53
N THR A 357 16.71 8.46 4.53
CA THR A 357 16.55 9.76 3.87
C THR A 357 16.34 9.51 2.39
N SER A 358 15.27 10.08 1.82
CA SER A 358 14.90 9.94 0.43
C SER A 358 14.85 11.31 -0.23
N TYR A 359 15.50 11.42 -1.38
CA TYR A 359 15.48 12.57 -2.26
C TYR A 359 14.84 12.15 -3.58
N ARG A 360 13.94 12.97 -4.10
CA ARG A 360 13.27 12.69 -5.36
C ARG A 360 13.10 13.96 -6.17
N THR A 361 13.35 13.85 -7.46
CA THR A 361 13.00 14.83 -8.47
C THR A 361 12.23 14.15 -9.57
N SER A 362 11.14 14.74 -10.02
CA SER A 362 10.37 14.24 -11.16
C SER A 362 9.93 15.39 -12.06
N GLY A 363 9.92 15.14 -13.35
CA GLY A 363 9.38 16.06 -14.35
C GLY A 363 8.61 15.28 -15.38
N GLU A 364 7.44 15.77 -15.76
CA GLU A 364 6.59 15.21 -16.80
C GLU A 364 6.02 16.33 -17.66
N VAL A 365 5.96 16.09 -18.96
CA VAL A 365 5.27 16.95 -19.91
C VAL A 365 4.30 16.12 -20.73
N ASN A 366 3.12 16.67 -20.98
CA ASN A 366 2.06 16.10 -21.79
C ASN A 366 1.76 17.05 -22.95
N VAL A 367 1.98 16.57 -24.18
CA VAL A 367 1.88 17.37 -25.37
C VAL A 367 0.83 16.78 -26.31
N PRO A 368 -0.30 17.48 -26.53
CA PRO A 368 -1.25 17.12 -27.58
C PRO A 368 -0.56 17.19 -28.96
N VAL A 369 -0.69 16.14 -29.75
CA VAL A 369 -0.09 16.05 -31.08
C VAL A 369 -1.13 15.50 -32.05
N ILE A 370 -1.29 16.17 -33.20
CA ILE A 370 -2.10 15.67 -34.31
C ILE A 370 -1.12 15.25 -35.42
N TRP A 371 -0.90 13.95 -35.56
CA TRP A 371 -0.07 13.44 -36.62
C TRP A 371 -0.89 12.62 -37.65
N LEU A 372 -1.21 11.37 -37.33
CA LEU A 372 -2.16 10.53 -38.10
C LEU A 372 -3.51 10.46 -37.37
N PHE A 373 -3.47 10.57 -36.06
CA PHE A 373 -4.58 10.50 -35.14
C PHE A 373 -4.45 11.58 -34.08
N GLU A 374 -5.51 11.84 -33.34
CA GLU A 374 -5.45 12.59 -32.10
C GLU A 374 -4.67 11.77 -31.08
N GLN A 375 -3.67 12.38 -30.44
CA GLN A 375 -2.81 11.69 -29.48
C GLN A 375 -2.21 12.67 -28.47
N THR A 376 -1.93 12.18 -27.27
CA THR A 376 -1.24 12.93 -26.22
C THR A 376 0.05 12.21 -25.86
N LEU A 377 1.17 12.82 -26.25
CA LEU A 377 2.50 12.32 -25.93
C LEU A 377 2.91 12.76 -24.55
N THR A 378 3.21 11.80 -23.68
CA THR A 378 3.76 12.00 -22.33
C THR A 378 5.25 11.66 -22.35
N VAL A 379 6.08 12.58 -21.86
CA VAL A 379 7.52 12.35 -21.66
C VAL A 379 7.86 12.72 -20.21
N GLY A 380 8.53 11.84 -19.50
CA GLY A 380 8.91 12.10 -18.13
C GLY A 380 10.30 11.63 -17.77
N ALA A 381 10.85 12.25 -16.74
CA ALA A 381 12.13 11.91 -16.14
C ALA A 381 12.02 11.90 -14.61
N GLU A 382 12.70 10.97 -13.97
CA GLU A 382 12.74 10.84 -12.51
C GLU A 382 14.15 10.56 -12.03
N TRP A 383 14.48 11.07 -10.86
CA TRP A 383 15.65 10.71 -10.10
C TRP A 383 15.30 10.51 -8.64
N ASN A 384 15.75 9.40 -8.09
CA ASN A 384 15.55 9.04 -6.68
C ASN A 384 16.88 8.66 -6.05
N ARG A 385 17.06 9.03 -4.79
CA ARG A 385 18.16 8.56 -3.98
C ARG A 385 17.67 8.26 -2.57
N ASP A 386 17.86 7.01 -2.15
CA ASP A 386 17.56 6.54 -0.81
C ASP A 386 18.87 6.27 -0.04
N GLU A 387 19.00 6.82 1.16
CA GLU A 387 20.13 6.63 2.05
C GLU A 387 19.66 6.02 3.37
N LEU A 388 20.10 4.81 3.66
CA LEU A 388 19.84 4.12 4.92
C LEU A 388 21.06 4.17 5.83
N ASN A 389 20.83 4.51 7.10
CA ASN A 389 21.80 4.32 8.18
C ASN A 389 21.13 3.50 9.29
N ASP A 390 21.50 2.22 9.42
CA ASP A 390 20.96 1.31 10.41
C ASP A 390 22.03 0.76 11.35
N PRO A 391 22.42 1.52 12.38
CA PRO A 391 23.37 1.03 13.37
C PRO A 391 22.81 -0.09 14.23
N SER A 392 21.49 -0.19 14.40
CA SER A 392 20.87 -1.23 15.25
C SER A 392 21.02 -2.63 14.68
N SER A 393 20.89 -2.78 13.36
CA SER A 393 20.98 -4.09 12.70
C SER A 393 22.42 -4.48 12.33
N THR A 394 23.30 -3.51 12.18
CA THR A 394 24.71 -3.74 11.82
C THR A 394 25.65 -3.72 13.03
N SER A 395 25.25 -3.10 14.14
CA SER A 395 26.04 -3.01 15.38
C SER A 395 25.95 -4.23 16.29
N LEU A 396 25.13 -5.23 15.93
CA LEU A 396 25.02 -6.46 16.71
C LEU A 396 26.37 -7.17 16.74
N THR A 397 26.92 -7.34 17.95
CA THR A 397 28.13 -8.12 18.14
C THR A 397 27.84 -9.59 17.91
N VAL A 398 28.39 -10.16 16.86
CA VAL A 398 28.35 -11.60 16.63
C VAL A 398 29.60 -12.24 17.23
N LYS A 399 29.44 -13.45 17.75
CA LYS A 399 30.56 -14.19 18.38
C LYS A 399 31.66 -14.59 17.38
N ASP A 400 31.38 -14.48 16.09
CA ASP A 400 32.28 -14.85 15.02
C ASP A 400 33.19 -13.70 14.64
N SER A 401 34.48 -13.94 14.52
CA SER A 401 35.49 -12.95 14.13
C SER A 401 35.44 -12.63 12.64
N ASN A 402 34.99 -13.56 11.81
CA ASN A 402 34.88 -13.43 10.36
C ASN A 402 33.71 -14.26 9.83
N ILE A 403 32.88 -13.66 8.95
CA ILE A 403 31.72 -14.27 8.32
C ILE A 403 31.87 -14.09 6.81
N ALA A 404 32.57 -15.01 6.13
CA ALA A 404 32.86 -14.95 4.70
C ALA A 404 33.45 -13.60 4.24
N GLY A 405 34.46 -13.12 4.95
CA GLY A 405 35.12 -11.85 4.66
C GLY A 405 34.48 -10.62 5.34
N ILE A 406 33.33 -10.76 5.97
CA ILE A 406 32.66 -9.71 6.72
C ILE A 406 33.08 -9.79 8.18
N SER A 407 33.52 -8.67 8.76
CA SER A 407 33.94 -8.63 10.17
C SER A 407 32.76 -8.94 11.10
N GLY A 408 32.98 -9.85 12.05
CA GLY A 408 32.04 -10.10 13.15
C GLY A 408 31.94 -8.90 14.12
N SER A 409 32.99 -8.06 14.17
CA SER A 409 32.97 -6.82 14.96
C SER A 409 32.07 -5.76 14.32
N ALA A 410 31.10 -5.29 15.07
CA ALA A 410 30.20 -4.22 14.64
C ALA A 410 30.94 -2.94 14.22
N ALA A 411 32.05 -2.59 14.91
CA ALA A 411 32.83 -1.40 14.61
C ALA A 411 33.44 -1.39 13.21
N ASN A 412 33.64 -2.55 12.60
CA ASN A 412 34.24 -2.72 11.28
C ASN A 412 33.22 -2.96 10.17
N ARG A 413 31.92 -2.86 10.46
CA ARG A 413 30.83 -3.01 9.48
C ARG A 413 30.15 -1.67 9.22
N SER A 414 29.86 -1.38 7.96
CA SER A 414 29.11 -0.16 7.61
C SER A 414 27.64 -0.30 7.99
N SER A 415 27.14 0.68 8.73
CA SER A 415 25.70 0.84 8.98
C SER A 415 24.98 1.59 7.84
N LYS A 416 25.74 2.13 6.88
CA LYS A 416 25.23 2.97 5.82
C LYS A 416 25.15 2.20 4.52
N ASN A 417 24.03 2.36 3.82
CA ASN A 417 23.82 1.89 2.46
C ASN A 417 23.01 2.93 1.67
N LYS A 418 23.17 2.98 0.36
CA LYS A 418 22.44 3.89 -0.51
C LYS A 418 22.05 3.21 -1.81
N SER A 419 21.01 3.72 -2.46
CA SER A 419 20.55 3.31 -3.78
C SER A 419 20.11 4.55 -4.56
N GLU A 420 20.44 4.60 -5.85
CA GLU A 420 20.01 5.66 -6.76
C GLU A 420 19.33 5.02 -7.98
N ILE A 421 18.21 5.63 -8.40
CA ILE A 421 17.48 5.24 -9.60
C ILE A 421 17.25 6.51 -10.43
N SER A 422 17.69 6.48 -11.69
CA SER A 422 17.37 7.50 -12.70
C SER A 422 16.49 6.87 -13.76
N ALA A 423 15.41 7.53 -14.15
CA ALA A 423 14.48 7.00 -15.11
C ALA A 423 14.09 8.02 -16.17
N LEU A 424 13.85 7.51 -17.38
CA LEU A 424 13.20 8.22 -18.47
C LEU A 424 12.03 7.36 -18.95
N TYR A 425 10.89 7.98 -19.24
CA TYR A 425 9.75 7.26 -19.79
C TYR A 425 9.02 8.08 -20.86
N VAL A 426 8.40 7.36 -21.77
CA VAL A 426 7.54 7.89 -22.79
C VAL A 426 6.29 7.04 -22.90
N GLU A 427 5.14 7.67 -22.99
CA GLU A 427 3.84 7.06 -23.23
C GLU A 427 3.10 7.89 -24.27
N ASP A 428 2.28 7.25 -25.09
CA ASP A 428 1.46 7.93 -26.08
C ASP A 428 0.01 7.42 -25.96
N ASN A 429 -0.93 8.32 -25.68
CA ASN A 429 -2.34 7.99 -25.74
C ASN A 429 -2.84 8.30 -27.14
N ILE A 430 -2.95 7.28 -27.97
CA ILE A 430 -3.38 7.38 -29.37
C ILE A 430 -4.86 7.04 -29.44
N GLU A 431 -5.67 7.93 -30.02
CA GLU A 431 -7.08 7.72 -30.30
C GLU A 431 -7.35 7.62 -31.82
N PRO A 432 -7.18 6.42 -32.44
CA PRO A 432 -7.35 6.26 -33.88
C PRO A 432 -8.81 6.42 -34.34
N MET A 433 -9.75 6.23 -33.46
CA MET A 433 -11.18 6.50 -33.63
C MET A 433 -11.84 6.69 -32.27
N ALA A 434 -12.95 7.40 -32.24
CA ALA A 434 -13.71 7.64 -31.00
C ALA A 434 -13.97 6.35 -30.21
N GLY A 435 -13.66 6.36 -28.91
CA GLY A 435 -13.81 5.21 -28.02
C GLY A 435 -12.74 4.13 -28.14
N THR A 436 -11.66 4.36 -28.92
CA THR A 436 -10.51 3.45 -29.01
C THR A 436 -9.26 4.15 -28.49
N ASN A 437 -8.65 3.61 -27.45
CA ASN A 437 -7.37 4.11 -26.94
C ASN A 437 -6.30 3.02 -27.06
N ILE A 438 -5.15 3.38 -27.62
CA ILE A 438 -3.96 2.55 -27.73
C ILE A 438 -2.83 3.30 -27.01
N ILE A 439 -2.30 2.72 -25.94
CA ILE A 439 -1.30 3.36 -25.08
C ILE A 439 -0.03 2.51 -25.04
N PRO A 440 0.87 2.64 -26.02
CA PRO A 440 2.23 2.14 -25.90
C PRO A 440 3.01 2.97 -24.90
N GLY A 441 3.86 2.30 -24.12
CA GLY A 441 4.75 2.94 -23.17
C GLY A 441 6.10 2.24 -23.10
N LEU A 442 7.13 3.01 -22.81
CA LEU A 442 8.47 2.51 -22.56
C LEU A 442 9.10 3.31 -21.43
N ARG A 443 9.54 2.59 -20.40
CA ARG A 443 10.32 3.17 -19.31
C ARG A 443 11.71 2.54 -19.27
N PHE A 444 12.73 3.38 -19.17
CA PHE A 444 14.11 3.01 -18.94
C PHE A 444 14.51 3.46 -17.54
N ASP A 445 15.05 2.55 -16.73
CA ASP A 445 15.58 2.82 -15.41
C ASP A 445 17.06 2.43 -15.34
N TYR A 446 17.88 3.30 -14.80
CA TYR A 446 19.26 3.00 -14.43
C TYR A 446 19.39 2.94 -12.91
N LEU A 447 19.73 1.77 -12.39
CA LEU A 447 19.89 1.49 -10.98
C LEU A 447 21.40 1.47 -10.65
N SER A 448 21.83 2.21 -9.63
CA SER A 448 23.24 2.30 -9.24
C SER A 448 23.87 0.95 -8.90
N GLU A 449 23.07 0.02 -8.35
CA GLU A 449 23.56 -1.28 -7.89
C GLU A 449 23.34 -2.42 -8.93
N SER A 450 22.30 -2.30 -9.78
CA SER A 450 21.83 -3.40 -10.62
C SER A 450 21.87 -3.08 -12.13
N GLY A 451 22.36 -1.88 -12.52
CA GLY A 451 22.46 -1.47 -13.93
C GLY A 451 21.12 -1.10 -14.57
N SER A 452 20.94 -1.41 -15.84
CA SER A 452 19.82 -0.94 -16.65
C SER A 452 18.63 -1.87 -16.66
N ASN A 453 17.43 -1.31 -16.63
CA ASN A 453 16.18 -2.02 -16.78
C ASN A 453 15.26 -1.31 -17.79
N PHE A 454 14.60 -2.10 -18.65
CA PHE A 454 13.59 -1.63 -19.60
C PHE A 454 12.22 -2.21 -19.26
N SER A 455 11.21 -1.36 -19.22
CA SER A 455 9.83 -1.72 -18.89
C SER A 455 8.88 -1.27 -20.00
N PRO A 456 8.73 -2.07 -21.08
CA PRO A 456 7.73 -1.81 -22.10
C PRO A 456 6.33 -2.12 -21.59
N SER A 457 5.34 -1.38 -22.07
CA SER A 457 3.92 -1.58 -21.81
C SER A 457 3.07 -1.31 -23.05
N LEU A 458 1.93 -1.98 -23.14
CA LEU A 458 0.89 -1.71 -24.11
C LEU A 458 -0.45 -1.90 -23.43
N ASN A 459 -1.25 -0.85 -23.42
CA ASN A 459 -2.63 -0.89 -22.93
C ASN A 459 -3.56 -0.53 -24.08
N LEU A 460 -4.69 -1.23 -24.16
CA LEU A 460 -5.71 -1.06 -25.17
C LEU A 460 -7.07 -0.96 -24.48
N SER A 461 -7.91 -0.05 -24.94
CA SER A 461 -9.33 -0.04 -24.61
C SER A 461 -10.16 0.28 -25.82
N GLN A 462 -11.33 -0.37 -25.90
CA GLN A 462 -12.28 -0.23 -26.99
C GLN A 462 -13.69 -0.19 -26.46
N GLU A 463 -14.43 0.85 -26.81
CA GLU A 463 -15.86 0.91 -26.62
C GLU A 463 -16.56 0.13 -27.72
N LEU A 464 -17.43 -0.82 -27.33
CA LEU A 464 -18.25 -1.64 -28.20
C LEU A 464 -19.70 -1.23 -28.04
N GLY A 465 -20.14 -0.29 -28.87
CA GLY A 465 -21.44 0.35 -28.73
C GLY A 465 -21.50 1.26 -27.51
N GLU A 466 -22.69 1.46 -26.95
CA GLU A 466 -22.96 2.41 -25.87
C GLU A 466 -22.70 1.83 -24.47
N TYR A 467 -22.64 0.50 -24.33
CA TYR A 467 -22.74 -0.15 -23.02
C TYR A 467 -21.52 -0.98 -22.63
N VAL A 468 -20.70 -1.38 -23.58
CA VAL A 468 -19.60 -2.32 -23.34
C VAL A 468 -18.25 -1.69 -23.64
N LYS A 469 -17.33 -1.79 -22.70
CA LYS A 469 -15.91 -1.45 -22.91
C LYS A 469 -15.05 -2.70 -22.71
N VAL A 470 -14.16 -2.95 -23.64
CA VAL A 470 -13.14 -4.01 -23.54
C VAL A 470 -11.82 -3.37 -23.28
N LYS A 471 -11.01 -3.96 -22.43
CA LYS A 471 -9.61 -3.59 -22.26
C LYS A 471 -8.70 -4.81 -22.37
N ALA A 472 -7.47 -4.58 -22.80
CA ALA A 472 -6.39 -5.56 -22.70
C ALA A 472 -5.08 -4.83 -22.41
N GLY A 473 -4.19 -5.47 -21.67
CA GLY A 473 -2.89 -4.87 -21.34
C GLY A 473 -1.82 -5.91 -21.13
N ILE A 474 -0.59 -5.53 -21.47
CA ILE A 474 0.63 -6.26 -21.15
C ILE A 474 1.71 -5.27 -20.76
N ALA A 475 2.43 -5.55 -19.68
CA ALA A 475 3.56 -4.74 -19.25
C ALA A 475 4.62 -5.57 -18.55
N ARG A 476 5.86 -5.13 -18.68
CA ARG A 476 6.97 -5.61 -17.87
C ARG A 476 7.17 -4.63 -16.71
N ALA A 477 6.88 -5.09 -15.50
CA ALA A 477 7.14 -4.38 -14.27
C ALA A 477 8.38 -4.93 -13.57
N PHE A 478 9.00 -4.12 -12.70
CA PHE A 478 10.19 -4.55 -11.97
C PHE A 478 10.18 -4.07 -10.52
N LYS A 479 11.02 -4.70 -9.69
CA LYS A 479 11.35 -4.24 -8.34
C LYS A 479 12.85 -4.28 -8.13
N ALA A 480 13.45 -3.15 -7.78
CA ALA A 480 14.86 -3.06 -7.41
C ALA A 480 15.15 -3.85 -6.11
N PRO A 481 16.35 -4.41 -5.95
CA PRO A 481 16.80 -4.92 -4.66
C PRO A 481 16.70 -3.84 -3.58
N ASN A 482 16.25 -4.19 -2.38
CA ASN A 482 16.16 -3.22 -1.31
C ASN A 482 17.50 -3.03 -0.59
N LEU A 483 17.61 -1.94 0.18
CA LEU A 483 18.85 -1.55 0.86
C LEU A 483 19.36 -2.58 1.87
N TYR A 484 18.51 -3.44 2.43
CA TYR A 484 18.92 -4.52 3.31
C TYR A 484 19.45 -5.75 2.54
N GLN A 485 18.88 -6.04 1.38
CA GLN A 485 19.33 -7.14 0.52
C GLN A 485 20.71 -6.87 -0.07
N THR A 486 21.04 -5.60 -0.32
CA THR A 486 22.35 -5.19 -0.87
C THR A 486 23.38 -4.85 0.20
N SER A 487 23.00 -4.73 1.47
CA SER A 487 23.89 -4.36 2.57
C SER A 487 24.73 -5.52 3.07
N GLU A 488 26.03 -5.52 2.76
CA GLU A 488 26.97 -6.53 3.25
C GLU A 488 27.15 -6.49 4.78
N GLY A 489 26.91 -5.34 5.40
CA GLY A 489 26.99 -5.16 6.87
C GLY A 489 25.79 -5.74 7.62
N TYR A 490 24.69 -6.06 6.95
CA TYR A 490 23.48 -6.61 7.54
C TYR A 490 23.54 -8.13 7.62
N LEU A 491 23.63 -8.68 8.84
CA LEU A 491 23.74 -10.11 9.10
C LEU A 491 22.45 -10.65 9.69
N LEU A 492 21.87 -11.65 9.07
CA LEU A 492 20.75 -12.42 9.61
C LEU A 492 21.24 -13.79 10.05
N TYR A 493 20.94 -14.19 11.28
CA TYR A 493 21.36 -15.49 11.83
C TYR A 493 20.16 -16.39 12.09
N SER A 494 20.25 -17.65 11.73
CA SER A 494 19.25 -18.67 12.02
C SER A 494 19.91 -19.91 12.66
N LYS A 495 19.22 -20.46 13.66
CA LYS A 495 19.59 -21.74 14.28
C LYS A 495 18.95 -22.97 13.63
N GLY A 496 18.20 -22.81 12.56
CA GLY A 496 17.54 -23.93 11.90
C GLY A 496 16.56 -23.55 10.79
N ASN A 497 15.43 -22.95 11.12
CA ASN A 497 14.33 -22.73 10.14
C ASN A 497 14.66 -21.82 8.94
N GLY A 498 15.71 -21.01 9.02
CA GLY A 498 16.22 -20.22 7.89
C GLY A 498 17.37 -20.88 7.12
N CYS A 499 17.95 -21.98 7.66
CA CYS A 499 19.10 -22.63 7.05
C CYS A 499 18.69 -23.70 6.02
N PRO A 500 19.50 -23.97 4.98
CA PRO A 500 19.34 -25.11 4.08
C PRO A 500 19.27 -26.44 4.83
N LYS A 501 18.53 -27.42 4.28
CA LYS A 501 18.29 -28.74 4.90
C LYS A 501 19.56 -29.46 5.24
N ASP A 502 20.58 -29.30 4.41
CA ASP A 502 21.89 -29.95 4.60
C ASP A 502 22.66 -29.38 5.80
N ILE A 503 22.19 -28.24 6.34
CA ILE A 503 22.75 -27.66 7.55
C ILE A 503 22.00 -28.25 8.75
N THR A 504 22.50 -29.33 9.27
CA THR A 504 21.90 -30.08 10.38
C THR A 504 22.34 -29.58 11.76
N SER A 505 23.39 -28.76 11.83
CA SER A 505 23.93 -28.20 13.07
C SER A 505 24.68 -26.91 12.85
N GLY A 506 24.84 -26.09 13.90
CA GLY A 506 25.67 -24.88 13.89
C GLY A 506 25.02 -23.59 13.39
N GLY A 507 23.83 -23.66 12.81
CA GLY A 507 23.14 -22.48 12.29
C GLY A 507 23.75 -21.92 11.00
N CYS A 508 23.19 -20.82 10.51
CA CYS A 508 23.66 -20.12 9.32
C CYS A 508 23.45 -18.61 9.39
N TYR A 509 24.31 -17.88 8.69
CA TYR A 509 24.18 -16.44 8.43
C TYR A 509 23.70 -16.21 7.01
N LEU A 510 22.88 -15.20 6.80
CA LEU A 510 22.55 -14.65 5.50
C LEU A 510 23.10 -13.23 5.40
N VAL A 511 23.87 -12.96 4.36
CA VAL A 511 24.55 -11.69 4.12
C VAL A 511 24.01 -11.01 2.88
N GLY A 512 24.19 -9.69 2.79
CA GLY A 512 23.81 -8.90 1.63
C GLY A 512 24.59 -9.25 0.36
N ASN A 513 24.01 -8.91 -0.79
CA ASN A 513 24.61 -9.12 -2.11
C ASN A 513 24.41 -7.88 -2.99
N LYS A 514 25.49 -7.24 -3.38
CA LYS A 514 25.50 -6.08 -4.29
C LYS A 514 25.24 -6.44 -5.76
N ASN A 515 25.35 -7.70 -6.12
CA ASN A 515 25.22 -8.19 -7.48
C ASN A 515 23.83 -8.78 -7.77
N LEU A 516 22.79 -8.25 -7.12
CA LEU A 516 21.42 -8.69 -7.36
C LEU A 516 20.82 -7.99 -8.56
N ASP A 517 20.19 -8.77 -9.43
CA ASP A 517 19.35 -8.25 -10.50
C ASP A 517 17.97 -7.83 -9.97
N PRO A 518 17.27 -6.90 -10.65
CA PRO A 518 15.89 -6.58 -10.33
C PRO A 518 14.98 -7.80 -10.48
N GLU A 519 13.97 -7.88 -9.61
CA GLU A 519 12.85 -8.81 -9.78
C GLU A 519 11.96 -8.32 -10.92
N ILE A 520 11.44 -9.23 -11.73
CA ILE A 520 10.67 -8.91 -12.94
C ILE A 520 9.32 -9.59 -12.90
N SER A 521 8.28 -8.87 -13.33
CA SER A 521 6.95 -9.43 -13.54
C SER A 521 6.41 -9.05 -14.92
N ILE A 522 5.94 -10.03 -15.68
CA ILE A 522 5.19 -9.80 -16.92
C ILE A 522 3.72 -9.87 -16.58
N ASN A 523 3.10 -8.70 -16.50
CA ASN A 523 1.70 -8.53 -16.14
C ASN A 523 0.84 -8.49 -17.40
N LYS A 524 -0.20 -9.30 -17.43
CA LYS A 524 -1.15 -9.43 -18.55
C LYS A 524 -2.56 -9.38 -17.99
N GLU A 525 -3.44 -8.67 -18.67
CA GLU A 525 -4.86 -8.68 -18.31
C GLU A 525 -5.77 -8.45 -19.52
N ILE A 526 -6.98 -8.96 -19.38
CA ILE A 526 -8.10 -8.67 -20.27
C ILE A 526 -9.35 -8.46 -19.41
N GLY A 527 -10.11 -7.43 -19.70
CA GLY A 527 -11.29 -7.05 -18.95
C GLY A 527 -12.45 -6.61 -19.82
N LEU A 528 -13.63 -6.79 -19.28
CA LEU A 528 -14.90 -6.30 -19.82
C LEU A 528 -15.55 -5.42 -18.77
N GLU A 529 -16.14 -4.32 -19.24
CA GLU A 529 -16.95 -3.42 -18.44
C GLU A 529 -18.29 -3.22 -19.15
N PHE A 530 -19.33 -3.24 -18.37
CA PHE A 530 -20.70 -3.01 -18.82
C PHE A 530 -21.28 -1.86 -17.98
N THR A 531 -21.78 -0.84 -18.64
CA THR A 531 -22.41 0.32 -17.99
C THR A 531 -23.69 0.68 -18.73
N VAL A 532 -24.81 0.70 -18.03
CA VAL A 532 -26.12 1.14 -18.54
C VAL A 532 -26.80 1.95 -17.44
N ASP A 533 -27.03 3.22 -17.68
CA ASP A 533 -27.52 4.15 -16.66
C ASP A 533 -26.64 4.05 -15.38
N ASP A 534 -27.25 3.75 -14.23
CA ASP A 534 -26.55 3.58 -12.95
C ASP A 534 -26.10 2.12 -12.69
N TYR A 535 -26.34 1.17 -13.64
CA TYR A 535 -25.85 -0.19 -13.54
C TYR A 535 -24.42 -0.27 -14.06
N HIS A 536 -23.55 -0.81 -13.24
CA HIS A 536 -22.16 -1.04 -13.62
C HIS A 536 -21.74 -2.46 -13.27
N ALA A 537 -21.02 -3.11 -14.17
CA ALA A 537 -20.40 -4.40 -13.90
C ALA A 537 -19.06 -4.49 -14.63
N SER A 538 -18.05 -5.04 -13.99
CA SER A 538 -16.76 -5.32 -14.62
C SER A 538 -16.23 -6.67 -14.22
N VAL A 539 -15.51 -7.32 -15.13
CA VAL A 539 -14.75 -8.54 -14.89
C VAL A 539 -13.41 -8.43 -15.58
N THR A 540 -12.34 -8.77 -14.85
CA THR A 540 -10.96 -8.76 -15.36
C THR A 540 -10.30 -10.08 -15.03
N TYR A 541 -9.79 -10.78 -16.03
CA TYR A 541 -8.84 -11.87 -15.88
C TYR A 541 -7.42 -11.28 -15.89
N PHE A 542 -6.56 -11.72 -14.98
CA PHE A 542 -5.17 -11.30 -14.92
C PHE A 542 -4.23 -12.48 -14.73
N ARG A 543 -3.01 -12.31 -15.25
CA ARG A 543 -1.90 -13.25 -15.06
C ARG A 543 -0.58 -12.49 -14.98
N ASN A 544 0.19 -12.76 -13.93
CA ASN A 544 1.51 -12.21 -13.67
C ASN A 544 2.53 -13.36 -13.61
N ASP A 545 3.46 -13.37 -14.55
CA ASP A 545 4.60 -14.30 -14.57
C ASP A 545 5.80 -13.61 -13.89
N TYR A 546 6.12 -14.03 -12.68
CA TYR A 546 7.16 -13.42 -11.84
C TYR A 546 8.48 -14.20 -11.93
N GLN A 547 9.58 -13.47 -12.12
CA GLN A 547 10.90 -14.03 -12.34
C GLN A 547 11.97 -13.28 -11.53
N ASN A 548 13.13 -13.91 -11.33
CA ASN A 548 14.26 -13.35 -10.60
C ASN A 548 13.90 -12.90 -9.17
N LYS A 549 12.91 -13.55 -8.53
CA LYS A 549 12.58 -13.22 -7.14
C LYS A 549 13.84 -13.32 -6.30
N ILE A 550 14.12 -12.29 -5.51
CA ILE A 550 15.25 -12.28 -4.57
C ILE A 550 14.84 -13.09 -3.35
N VAL A 551 15.57 -14.16 -3.09
CA VAL A 551 15.34 -15.09 -2.00
C VAL A 551 16.63 -15.30 -1.19
N ALA A 552 16.48 -15.82 0.03
CA ALA A 552 17.63 -16.29 0.79
C ALA A 552 18.30 -17.43 0.01
N GLY A 553 19.59 -17.30 -0.27
CA GLY A 553 20.33 -18.29 -1.03
C GLY A 553 20.48 -19.61 -0.28
N ASP A 554 20.62 -20.67 -1.01
CA ASP A 554 20.91 -22.04 -0.53
C ASP A 554 22.38 -22.44 -0.72
N LYS A 555 23.12 -21.71 -1.56
CA LYS A 555 24.53 -21.93 -1.80
C LYS A 555 25.38 -21.42 -0.63
N ILE A 556 26.14 -22.31 -0.05
CA ILE A 556 27.11 -21.97 0.99
C ILE A 556 28.29 -21.23 0.36
N ILE A 557 28.50 -19.97 0.74
CA ILE A 557 29.60 -19.12 0.27
C ILE A 557 30.83 -19.15 1.18
N GLY A 558 30.69 -19.73 2.40
CA GLY A 558 31.77 -19.80 3.38
C GLY A 558 31.30 -20.33 4.72
N ARG A 559 32.18 -20.23 5.70
CA ARG A 559 31.91 -20.54 7.10
C ARG A 559 32.39 -19.41 7.98
N SER A 560 31.69 -19.21 9.09
CA SER A 560 32.11 -18.29 10.13
C SER A 560 33.24 -18.88 10.98
N ALA A 561 33.86 -18.06 11.81
CA ALA A 561 34.92 -18.54 12.73
C ALA A 561 34.40 -19.58 13.72
N SER A 562 33.12 -19.59 14.09
CA SER A 562 32.50 -20.61 14.93
C SER A 562 32.03 -21.85 14.14
N GLY A 563 32.24 -21.87 12.82
CA GLY A 563 31.86 -22.97 11.94
C GLY A 563 30.42 -22.88 11.38
N ALA A 564 29.67 -21.85 11.70
CA ALA A 564 28.35 -21.63 11.11
C ALA A 564 28.45 -21.37 9.60
N TYR A 565 27.49 -21.87 8.84
CA TYR A 565 27.47 -21.65 7.39
C TYR A 565 27.08 -20.24 7.03
N VAL A 566 27.60 -19.73 5.91
CA VAL A 566 27.28 -18.41 5.39
C VAL A 566 26.62 -18.54 4.03
N LEU A 567 25.47 -17.91 3.89
CA LEU A 567 24.64 -17.85 2.70
C LEU A 567 24.53 -16.38 2.25
N GLN A 568 24.08 -16.15 1.02
CA GLN A 568 23.93 -14.82 0.48
C GLN A 568 22.58 -14.68 -0.23
N TRP A 569 21.98 -13.49 -0.23
CA TRP A 569 20.83 -13.21 -1.05
C TRP A 569 21.11 -13.50 -2.52
N GLN A 570 20.16 -14.12 -3.23
CA GLN A 570 20.31 -14.52 -4.64
C GLN A 570 19.00 -14.31 -5.42
N ASN A 571 19.12 -14.09 -6.73
CA ASN A 571 18.02 -14.20 -7.66
C ASN A 571 17.80 -15.66 -8.02
N GLY A 572 16.55 -16.13 -8.09
CA GLY A 572 16.31 -17.53 -8.45
C GLY A 572 14.86 -17.98 -8.42
N GLY A 573 14.00 -17.26 -7.73
CA GLY A 573 12.60 -17.66 -7.60
C GLY A 573 11.76 -17.31 -8.85
N LYS A 574 10.83 -18.21 -9.20
CA LYS A 574 9.75 -17.96 -10.18
C LYS A 574 8.41 -18.16 -9.50
N ALA A 575 7.44 -17.31 -9.83
CA ALA A 575 6.09 -17.45 -9.32
C ALA A 575 5.04 -17.21 -10.41
N LEU A 576 3.88 -17.80 -10.23
CA LEU A 576 2.71 -17.55 -11.06
C LEU A 576 1.60 -17.03 -10.18
N ILE A 577 1.04 -15.89 -10.59
CA ILE A 577 -0.12 -15.28 -9.95
C ILE A 577 -1.18 -15.10 -11.02
N GLU A 578 -2.35 -15.68 -10.81
CA GLU A 578 -3.41 -15.71 -11.80
C GLU A 578 -4.76 -15.66 -11.10
N GLY A 579 -5.71 -14.90 -11.65
CA GLY A 579 -7.02 -14.78 -11.03
C GLY A 579 -8.03 -13.99 -11.85
N ILE A 580 -9.21 -13.83 -11.25
CA ILE A 580 -10.32 -13.05 -11.77
C ILE A 580 -10.73 -12.03 -10.72
N GLU A 581 -10.91 -10.80 -11.13
CA GLU A 581 -11.46 -9.70 -10.35
C GLU A 581 -12.80 -9.28 -10.96
N ALA A 582 -13.75 -8.92 -10.12
CA ALA A 582 -15.04 -8.42 -10.56
C ALA A 582 -15.55 -7.32 -9.65
N SER A 583 -16.29 -6.38 -10.22
CA SER A 583 -17.03 -5.37 -9.47
C SER A 583 -18.42 -5.22 -10.08
N MET A 584 -19.40 -4.84 -9.26
CA MET A 584 -20.77 -4.65 -9.67
C MET A 584 -21.44 -3.59 -8.81
N THR A 585 -22.19 -2.70 -9.45
CA THR A 585 -23.12 -1.76 -8.81
C THR A 585 -24.50 -1.94 -9.43
N VAL A 586 -25.51 -2.15 -8.60
CA VAL A 586 -26.90 -2.32 -8.99
C VAL A 586 -27.77 -1.38 -8.17
N PRO A 587 -28.43 -0.39 -8.77
CA PRO A 587 -29.44 0.41 -8.11
C PRO A 587 -30.71 -0.41 -7.90
N LEU A 588 -30.89 -0.93 -6.67
CA LEU A 588 -32.11 -1.67 -6.30
C LEU A 588 -33.32 -0.76 -6.20
N MET A 589 -33.10 0.47 -5.75
CA MET A 589 -34.05 1.58 -5.81
C MET A 589 -33.28 2.81 -6.29
N PRO A 590 -33.63 3.39 -7.44
CA PRO A 590 -32.95 4.58 -7.98
C PRO A 590 -32.80 5.68 -6.92
N ASP A 591 -31.61 6.27 -6.84
CA ASP A 591 -31.21 7.32 -5.91
C ASP A 591 -31.32 6.98 -4.41
N ARG A 592 -31.72 5.75 -4.04
CA ARG A 592 -31.98 5.39 -2.66
C ARG A 592 -31.26 4.16 -2.14
N LEU A 593 -31.23 3.08 -2.91
CA LEU A 593 -30.66 1.83 -2.44
C LEU A 593 -29.77 1.22 -3.52
N ASN A 594 -28.47 1.20 -3.25
CA ASN A 594 -27.47 0.62 -4.12
C ASN A 594 -26.87 -0.65 -3.52
N TRP A 595 -26.73 -1.65 -4.35
CA TRP A 595 -26.01 -2.86 -4.04
C TRP A 595 -24.68 -2.86 -4.79
N ASN A 596 -23.58 -2.82 -4.03
CA ASN A 596 -22.22 -2.82 -4.57
C ASN A 596 -21.51 -4.12 -4.16
N THR A 597 -20.78 -4.73 -5.07
CA THR A 597 -20.01 -5.95 -4.78
C THR A 597 -18.66 -5.90 -5.48
N ASN A 598 -17.61 -6.21 -4.72
CA ASN A 598 -16.25 -6.44 -5.21
C ASN A 598 -15.86 -7.88 -4.92
N ALA A 599 -15.34 -8.59 -5.92
CA ALA A 599 -14.95 -9.97 -5.77
C ALA A 599 -13.58 -10.25 -6.40
N THR A 600 -12.88 -11.21 -5.82
CA THR A 600 -11.62 -11.74 -6.35
C THR A 600 -11.61 -13.25 -6.19
N TYR A 601 -11.18 -13.96 -7.22
CA TYR A 601 -10.93 -15.38 -7.18
C TYR A 601 -9.52 -15.67 -7.70
N MET A 602 -8.67 -16.24 -6.86
CA MET A 602 -7.30 -16.60 -7.20
C MET A 602 -7.28 -17.99 -7.85
N ILE A 603 -6.92 -18.07 -9.12
CA ILE A 603 -6.73 -19.35 -9.84
C ILE A 603 -5.43 -19.97 -9.37
N ALA A 604 -4.33 -19.18 -9.41
CA ALA A 604 -3.01 -19.56 -8.93
C ALA A 604 -2.36 -18.42 -8.14
N SER A 605 -1.61 -18.75 -7.10
CA SER A 605 -0.67 -17.86 -6.40
C SER A 605 0.39 -18.76 -5.80
N GLU A 606 1.42 -19.07 -6.57
CA GLU A 606 2.40 -20.08 -6.17
C GLU A 606 3.81 -19.78 -6.68
N GLN A 607 4.76 -20.12 -5.86
CA GLN A 607 6.18 -20.24 -6.24
C GLN A 607 6.36 -21.57 -6.96
N LYS A 608 6.95 -21.53 -8.15
CA LYS A 608 7.05 -22.73 -9.01
C LYS A 608 8.00 -23.81 -8.45
N ASP A 609 8.98 -23.37 -7.68
CA ASP A 609 10.01 -24.30 -7.15
C ASP A 609 9.53 -25.07 -5.91
N THR A 610 8.63 -24.47 -5.11
CA THR A 610 8.19 -25.04 -3.83
C THR A 610 6.70 -25.37 -3.78
N GLY A 611 5.89 -24.81 -4.69
CA GLY A 611 4.43 -24.86 -4.61
C GLY A 611 3.84 -24.03 -3.47
N ASN A 612 4.70 -23.28 -2.74
CA ASN A 612 4.23 -22.37 -1.69
C ASN A 612 3.37 -21.25 -2.26
N PRO A 613 2.36 -20.77 -1.54
CA PRO A 613 1.75 -19.49 -1.88
C PRO A 613 2.82 -18.38 -1.80
N LEU A 614 2.82 -17.47 -2.76
CA LEU A 614 3.70 -16.30 -2.73
C LEU A 614 3.35 -15.40 -1.54
N SER A 615 2.07 -15.23 -1.27
CA SER A 615 1.51 -14.61 -0.07
C SER A 615 0.40 -15.48 0.52
N ILE A 616 0.23 -15.47 1.84
CA ILE A 616 -0.88 -16.16 2.51
C ILE A 616 -2.13 -15.29 2.38
N ILE A 617 -2.90 -15.54 1.33
CA ILE A 617 -4.12 -14.82 1.00
C ILE A 617 -5.30 -15.77 0.83
N PRO A 618 -6.56 -15.28 0.94
CA PRO A 618 -7.74 -16.08 0.67
C PRO A 618 -7.80 -16.57 -0.80
N LYS A 619 -8.31 -17.75 -1.01
CA LYS A 619 -8.58 -18.29 -2.35
C LYS A 619 -9.59 -17.44 -3.13
N TYR A 620 -10.52 -16.84 -2.40
CA TYR A 620 -11.46 -15.85 -2.92
C TYR A 620 -11.83 -14.86 -1.83
N THR A 621 -12.22 -13.66 -2.23
CA THR A 621 -12.77 -12.62 -1.37
C THR A 621 -13.98 -12.01 -2.05
N VAL A 622 -15.08 -11.84 -1.30
CA VAL A 622 -16.28 -11.14 -1.75
C VAL A 622 -16.59 -10.06 -0.72
N ASN A 623 -16.62 -8.81 -1.16
CA ASN A 623 -17.05 -7.68 -0.35
C ASN A 623 -18.34 -7.14 -0.96
N THR A 624 -19.42 -7.10 -0.21
CA THR A 624 -20.69 -6.59 -0.68
C THR A 624 -21.24 -5.56 0.29
N PHE A 625 -21.90 -4.54 -0.26
CA PHE A 625 -22.42 -3.39 0.46
C PHE A 625 -23.84 -3.09 -0.01
N LEU A 626 -24.71 -2.81 0.93
CA LEU A 626 -26.01 -2.19 0.69
C LEU A 626 -25.97 -0.78 1.25
N ASP A 627 -26.00 0.21 0.37
CA ASP A 627 -26.02 1.62 0.72
C ASP A 627 -27.43 2.16 0.56
N TRP A 628 -28.03 2.56 1.67
CA TRP A 628 -29.40 3.05 1.73
C TRP A 628 -29.46 4.52 2.12
N THR A 629 -29.84 5.38 1.19
CA THR A 629 -30.21 6.77 1.45
C THR A 629 -31.67 6.82 1.89
N ILE A 630 -31.92 6.86 3.18
CA ILE A 630 -33.27 6.82 3.77
C ILE A 630 -33.96 8.18 3.58
N THR A 631 -33.22 9.25 3.91
CA THR A 631 -33.61 10.65 3.66
C THR A 631 -32.37 11.42 3.20
N SER A 632 -32.52 12.70 2.84
CA SER A 632 -31.38 13.58 2.54
C SER A 632 -30.39 13.74 3.71
N ALA A 633 -30.84 13.48 4.94
CA ALA A 633 -30.03 13.62 6.15
C ALA A 633 -29.64 12.29 6.79
N LEU A 634 -30.26 11.17 6.41
CA LEU A 634 -30.09 9.88 7.06
C LEU A 634 -29.74 8.82 6.03
N SER A 635 -28.60 8.17 6.20
CA SER A 635 -28.20 7.00 5.41
C SER A 635 -27.77 5.84 6.31
N ALA A 636 -27.89 4.62 5.79
CA ALA A 636 -27.47 3.41 6.45
C ALA A 636 -26.65 2.56 5.46
N ASN A 637 -25.70 1.81 5.99
CA ASN A 637 -24.88 0.88 5.23
C ASN A 637 -24.85 -0.46 5.95
N VAL A 638 -24.99 -1.55 5.18
CA VAL A 638 -24.72 -2.91 5.65
C VAL A 638 -23.65 -3.50 4.75
N ASN A 639 -22.60 -4.03 5.35
CA ASN A 639 -21.50 -4.64 4.62
C ASN A 639 -21.28 -6.09 5.06
N TRP A 640 -20.94 -6.93 4.12
CA TRP A 640 -20.60 -8.32 4.31
C TRP A 640 -19.35 -8.67 3.51
N THR A 641 -18.35 -9.21 4.21
CA THR A 641 -17.11 -9.70 3.59
C THR A 641 -16.99 -11.19 3.82
N LEU A 642 -16.79 -11.95 2.75
CA LEU A 642 -16.51 -13.39 2.77
C LEU A 642 -15.07 -13.63 2.34
N TYR A 643 -14.28 -14.25 3.22
CA TYR A 643 -12.93 -14.70 2.95
C TYR A 643 -12.89 -16.21 2.74
N GLY A 644 -12.32 -16.65 1.63
CA GLY A 644 -12.11 -18.06 1.32
C GLY A 644 -10.99 -18.71 2.15
N LYS A 645 -10.83 -20.00 1.96
CA LYS A 645 -9.76 -20.78 2.58
C LYS A 645 -8.38 -20.20 2.23
N GLN A 646 -7.48 -20.16 3.22
CA GLN A 646 -6.09 -19.73 3.07
C GLN A 646 -5.15 -20.93 3.25
N LYS A 647 -4.23 -21.10 2.31
CA LYS A 647 -3.22 -22.18 2.36
C LYS A 647 -1.99 -21.71 3.13
N PRO A 648 -1.38 -22.55 3.99
CA PRO A 648 -0.11 -22.26 4.62
C PRO A 648 1.05 -22.45 3.65
N ARG A 649 2.21 -21.95 4.01
CA ARG A 649 3.49 -22.36 3.39
C ARG A 649 3.95 -23.67 4.00
N THR A 650 4.41 -24.58 3.17
CA THR A 650 4.90 -25.90 3.59
C THR A 650 6.41 -26.06 3.44
N HIS A 651 7.04 -25.17 2.66
CA HIS A 651 8.48 -25.17 2.40
C HIS A 651 9.10 -23.85 2.85
N ALA A 652 10.39 -23.85 3.19
CA ALA A 652 11.14 -22.61 3.38
C ALA A 652 11.31 -21.89 2.02
N GLU A 653 11.49 -20.54 2.05
CA GLU A 653 11.51 -19.68 0.87
C GLU A 653 12.44 -20.14 -0.27
N SER A 654 13.58 -20.71 0.08
CA SER A 654 14.63 -21.12 -0.88
C SER A 654 14.71 -22.63 -1.13
N ARG A 655 13.68 -23.41 -0.74
CA ARG A 655 13.82 -24.87 -0.72
C ARG A 655 12.67 -25.59 -1.40
N SER A 656 13.03 -26.60 -2.18
CA SER A 656 12.11 -27.57 -2.77
C SER A 656 11.59 -28.64 -1.81
N GLU A 657 11.99 -28.63 -0.54
CA GLU A 657 11.65 -29.67 0.42
C GLU A 657 10.93 -29.10 1.65
N GLU A 658 9.98 -29.89 2.19
CA GLU A 658 9.29 -29.57 3.43
C GLU A 658 10.28 -29.32 4.58
N THR A 659 10.09 -28.22 5.29
CA THR A 659 10.87 -27.92 6.48
C THR A 659 10.14 -28.39 7.73
N LYS A 660 10.87 -29.04 8.63
CA LYS A 660 10.37 -29.33 9.97
C LYS A 660 10.02 -28.02 10.68
N GLY A 661 8.80 -27.95 11.22
CA GLY A 661 8.33 -26.80 12.00
C GLY A 661 7.37 -25.84 11.27
N LEU A 662 7.07 -26.07 9.98
CA LEU A 662 5.96 -25.41 9.32
C LEU A 662 4.72 -26.30 9.42
N SER A 663 3.63 -25.74 9.91
CA SER A 663 2.37 -26.48 9.99
C SER A 663 1.61 -26.39 8.67
N GLY A 664 1.10 -27.53 8.19
CA GLY A 664 0.20 -27.61 7.05
C GLY A 664 -1.23 -27.14 7.34
N LYS A 665 -1.52 -26.53 8.50
CA LYS A 665 -2.85 -26.13 8.91
C LYS A 665 -3.34 -24.91 8.12
N ALA A 666 -4.36 -25.12 7.30
CA ALA A 666 -5.03 -24.05 6.57
C ALA A 666 -5.99 -23.25 7.48
N LEU A 667 -6.24 -22.00 7.15
CA LEU A 667 -7.36 -21.24 7.69
C LEU A 667 -8.60 -21.50 6.85
N GLY A 668 -9.71 -21.90 7.49
CA GLY A 668 -11.01 -22.11 6.82
C GLY A 668 -11.64 -20.81 6.36
N ALA A 669 -12.66 -20.90 5.50
CA ALA A 669 -13.42 -19.73 5.09
C ALA A 669 -14.19 -19.13 6.27
N TYR A 670 -14.33 -17.79 6.28
CA TYR A 670 -15.09 -17.06 7.27
C TYR A 670 -15.69 -15.77 6.70
N SER A 671 -16.68 -15.23 7.38
CA SER A 671 -17.30 -13.96 6.97
C SER A 671 -17.43 -12.99 8.13
N LEU A 672 -17.42 -11.71 7.77
CA LEU A 672 -17.60 -10.58 8.66
C LEU A 672 -18.78 -9.74 8.16
N VAL A 673 -19.65 -9.32 9.06
CA VAL A 673 -20.79 -8.45 8.76
C VAL A 673 -20.71 -7.22 9.63
N GLY A 674 -20.92 -6.06 9.04
CA GLY A 674 -20.99 -4.79 9.73
C GLY A 674 -22.20 -3.97 9.29
N ALA A 675 -22.59 -3.00 10.10
CA ALA A 675 -23.62 -2.05 9.77
C ALA A 675 -23.33 -0.69 10.41
N ASN A 676 -23.75 0.37 9.73
CA ASN A 676 -23.65 1.71 10.30
C ASN A 676 -24.79 2.61 9.81
N VAL A 677 -24.94 3.72 10.52
CA VAL A 677 -25.88 4.79 10.22
C VAL A 677 -25.13 6.11 10.26
N ASN A 678 -25.35 6.94 9.26
CA ASN A 678 -24.84 8.29 9.17
C ASN A 678 -26.03 9.26 9.25
N TYR A 679 -25.90 10.29 10.08
CA TYR A 679 -26.95 11.28 10.27
C TYR A 679 -26.38 12.70 10.21
N ASP A 680 -26.78 13.45 9.20
CA ASP A 680 -26.49 14.87 9.06
C ASP A 680 -27.53 15.67 9.88
N ILE A 681 -27.17 16.02 11.13
CA ILE A 681 -28.03 16.82 12.02
C ILE A 681 -28.38 18.16 11.35
N ASN A 682 -27.39 18.75 10.71
CA ASN A 682 -27.49 19.91 9.84
C ASN A 682 -26.29 19.95 8.89
N LYS A 683 -26.18 20.96 8.03
CA LYS A 683 -25.08 21.11 7.06
C LYS A 683 -23.67 21.15 7.66
N ASN A 684 -23.58 21.44 8.97
CA ASN A 684 -22.32 21.63 9.68
C ASN A 684 -21.99 20.50 10.67
N LEU A 685 -22.93 19.59 10.97
CA LEU A 685 -22.75 18.57 12.00
C LEU A 685 -23.25 17.21 11.54
N ARG A 686 -22.32 16.26 11.44
CA ARG A 686 -22.56 14.86 11.06
C ARG A 686 -22.24 13.91 12.21
N LEU A 687 -23.10 12.93 12.40
CA LEU A 687 -22.86 11.77 13.28
C LEU A 687 -22.73 10.50 12.43
N ASN A 688 -21.82 9.61 12.88
CA ASN A 688 -21.69 8.26 12.37
C ASN A 688 -21.68 7.30 13.54
N VAL A 689 -22.49 6.25 13.50
CA VAL A 689 -22.54 5.20 14.52
C VAL A 689 -22.61 3.85 13.81
N GLY A 690 -21.82 2.90 14.28
CA GLY A 690 -21.81 1.58 13.65
C GLY A 690 -21.32 0.46 14.55
N ILE A 691 -21.46 -0.73 14.01
CA ILE A 691 -21.03 -1.98 14.60
C ILE A 691 -20.27 -2.79 13.55
N SER A 692 -19.05 -3.16 13.85
CA SER A 692 -18.26 -4.06 13.03
C SER A 692 -18.35 -5.49 13.57
N ASN A 693 -18.24 -6.47 12.64
CA ASN A 693 -18.27 -7.90 13.00
C ASN A 693 -19.43 -8.29 13.92
N ILE A 694 -20.67 -8.01 13.47
CA ILE A 694 -21.93 -8.18 14.26
C ILE A 694 -22.04 -9.58 14.90
N PHE A 695 -21.53 -10.62 14.21
CA PHE A 695 -21.62 -12.00 14.68
C PHE A 695 -20.45 -12.41 15.58
N ASP A 696 -19.57 -11.47 15.93
CA ASP A 696 -18.39 -11.69 16.79
C ASP A 696 -17.51 -12.87 16.31
N LYS A 697 -17.30 -12.95 15.02
CA LYS A 697 -16.41 -13.96 14.45
C LYS A 697 -14.96 -13.64 14.80
N GLN A 698 -14.43 -14.33 15.80
CA GLN A 698 -13.05 -14.14 16.23
C GLN A 698 -12.13 -15.13 15.54
N ILE A 699 -10.99 -14.63 15.06
CA ILE A 699 -9.89 -15.43 14.53
C ILE A 699 -8.65 -15.05 15.33
N TYR A 700 -8.15 -16.03 16.06
CA TYR A 700 -6.97 -15.87 16.89
C TYR A 700 -5.73 -16.40 16.16
N ARG A 701 -4.67 -15.62 16.22
CA ARG A 701 -3.37 -16.00 15.67
C ARG A 701 -2.86 -17.29 16.33
N SER A 702 -2.34 -18.20 15.51
CA SER A 702 -1.60 -19.37 15.99
C SER A 702 -0.14 -19.27 15.52
N ALA A 703 0.76 -19.97 16.22
CA ALA A 703 2.15 -20.08 15.79
C ALA A 703 2.34 -20.86 14.50
N GLU A 704 1.29 -21.45 13.97
CA GLU A 704 1.35 -22.50 12.96
C GLU A 704 0.36 -22.27 11.83
N GLY A 705 0.78 -22.61 10.61
CA GLY A 705 -0.08 -22.64 9.44
C GLY A 705 -0.41 -21.28 8.85
N ALA A 706 -1.60 -21.19 8.27
CA ALA A 706 -2.08 -19.98 7.59
C ALA A 706 -2.70 -18.94 8.53
N ASN A 707 -2.86 -19.26 9.81
CA ASN A 707 -3.48 -18.36 10.78
C ASN A 707 -2.43 -17.43 11.41
N THR A 708 -2.01 -16.41 10.66
CA THR A 708 -0.86 -15.55 10.98
C THR A 708 -1.23 -14.24 11.67
N TYR A 709 -2.53 -13.96 11.89
CA TYR A 709 -3.01 -12.70 12.48
C TYR A 709 -4.30 -12.90 13.27
N ASN A 710 -4.63 -11.90 14.10
CA ASN A 710 -5.95 -11.79 14.73
C ASN A 710 -6.89 -10.99 13.83
N GLU A 711 -8.08 -11.53 13.51
CA GLU A 711 -9.19 -10.72 13.01
C GLU A 711 -9.99 -10.20 14.21
N PRO A 712 -10.24 -8.86 14.31
CA PRO A 712 -10.94 -8.28 15.44
C PRO A 712 -12.36 -8.85 15.64
N GLY A 713 -12.76 -9.01 16.89
CA GLY A 713 -14.13 -9.36 17.27
C GLY A 713 -15.12 -8.22 17.05
N ARG A 714 -16.32 -8.34 17.63
CA ARG A 714 -17.34 -7.30 17.56
C ARG A 714 -16.85 -6.01 18.20
N ALA A 715 -17.08 -4.89 17.52
CA ALA A 715 -16.77 -3.58 18.06
C ALA A 715 -17.84 -2.55 17.69
N TYR A 716 -18.06 -1.60 18.58
CA TYR A 716 -18.98 -0.47 18.42
C TYR A 716 -18.16 0.78 18.15
N TYR A 717 -18.58 1.59 17.19
CA TYR A 717 -17.89 2.84 16.90
C TYR A 717 -18.85 3.99 16.74
N ALA A 718 -18.37 5.17 17.06
CA ALA A 718 -19.07 6.41 16.89
C ALA A 718 -18.10 7.51 16.44
N GLY A 719 -18.59 8.39 15.56
CA GLY A 719 -17.87 9.55 15.08
C GLY A 719 -18.77 10.76 15.05
N VAL A 720 -18.19 11.93 15.30
CA VAL A 720 -18.85 13.23 15.10
C VAL A 720 -17.90 14.15 14.34
N THR A 721 -18.43 14.82 13.33
CA THR A 721 -17.68 15.83 12.55
C THR A 721 -18.48 17.12 12.55
N ALA A 722 -17.84 18.19 13.03
CA ALA A 722 -18.32 19.56 12.92
C ALA A 722 -17.51 20.27 11.83
N SER A 723 -18.19 20.99 10.91
CA SER A 723 -17.55 21.71 9.81
C SER A 723 -18.23 23.06 9.57
N PHE A 724 -17.51 24.01 8.97
CA PHE A 724 -18.02 25.33 8.58
C PHE A 724 -17.48 25.73 7.22
#